data_91f7778dfd4a344988b3ed775d1ccebf
#
_entry.id   91f7778dfd4a344988b3ed775d1ccebf
#
_cell.length_a   1.000
_cell.length_b   1.000
_cell.length_c   1.000
_cell.angle_alpha   90.00
_cell.angle_beta   90.00
_cell.angle_gamma   90.00
#
_symmetry.space_group_name_H-M   'P 1'
#
loop_
_entity.id
_entity.type
_entity.pdbx_description
1 polymer ?
#
loop_
_entity_poly.entity_id
_entity_poly.type
_entity_poly.pdbx_seq_one_letter_code
_entity_poly.pdbx_strand_id
1 'polypeptide(L)'
;MCGIAGIILFDNKKVNREKLIEATDVLKHRGPDAGDVYIDNESIPRVGLGHRRLAIIDLSESANQPMTNENKDVWIVFNGEIYNFQNLRAQLGHGHSFVSNSDTEVIVHLYEQYGEDAISMLDGMFAFAIYDKKTHKIIIARDRTGKKPVYYYKDSHKLIFGSEIKAVLKFLERHEIIMNEHAIPSYLVYGYTMPAQTFYKGIYRLDPAHYMVNKQNGSLVIKEYWSLKSRINDVSPNPVHASKDDPMLRLKLADAVKKRLISDVPLGAFLSGGVDSSIVTGIMSKFMNEPVKTFSIGFSEDPDYDETAYAHIVAKRFLTDHHSFVVTPSAIDLIDKLLYHYDEPFGDASAIPTYIVSQLARRYVTVALNGDGGDELFAGYQRFIAGSMSESMPGLLRGMFYDFSFLIPEQKRERAIPSRIKRFLKELKYPFIQRYLDWISYIRLDAINTFVKPELLYRDYKEEIISYFDSHIKGIEHASPLTQLLYINFKTYLPDDLLIKMDRMAMANSLESRSPFLDTGLIEYAFTLPDKLKLNFIKTKYVLKHTFKDILPRQIQHRRKMGFGVPLAAWFRGRLKDYAAGYLNSNTSEIYNYLNREAVNRLYEEHQKGMADHGLKLWLILTLELWLRTFKKGSEI
;
A
#
# COMPACT_ATOMS: atom_id res chain seq x y z
N MET A 1 -1.16 15.89 -2.09
CA MET A 1 -2.18 14.83 -1.82
C MET A 1 -3.15 15.28 -0.74
N CYS A 2 -4.38 14.80 -0.79
CA CYS A 2 -5.48 15.39 -0.06
C CYS A 2 -6.14 14.37 0.88
N GLY A 3 -7.10 14.82 1.66
CA GLY A 3 -8.05 14.00 2.38
C GLY A 3 -9.46 14.24 1.87
N ILE A 4 -10.20 13.19 1.57
CA ILE A 4 -11.62 13.25 1.20
C ILE A 4 -12.48 12.56 2.24
N ALA A 5 -13.66 13.11 2.48
CA ALA A 5 -14.70 12.53 3.32
C ALA A 5 -16.08 12.86 2.73
N GLY A 6 -17.06 12.01 2.96
CA GLY A 6 -18.40 12.33 2.53
C GLY A 6 -19.46 11.38 3.07
N ILE A 7 -20.68 11.86 3.03
CA ILE A 7 -21.88 11.13 3.44
C ILE A 7 -23.01 11.34 2.44
N ILE A 8 -23.69 10.26 2.13
CA ILE A 8 -24.86 10.23 1.28
C ILE A 8 -26.00 9.61 2.09
N LEU A 9 -27.11 10.35 2.21
CA LEU A 9 -28.29 9.90 2.93
C LEU A 9 -29.40 9.57 1.95
N PHE A 10 -29.92 8.35 2.02
CA PHE A 10 -31.00 7.85 1.16
C PHE A 10 -32.38 8.06 1.79
N ASP A 11 -32.42 8.54 3.03
CA ASP A 11 -33.65 8.87 3.77
C ASP A 11 -33.88 10.39 3.82
N ASN A 12 -34.89 10.82 4.58
CA ASN A 12 -35.28 12.23 4.73
C ASN A 12 -34.43 13.02 5.75
N LYS A 13 -33.40 12.42 6.35
CA LYS A 13 -32.51 13.11 7.30
C LYS A 13 -31.59 14.08 6.55
N LYS A 14 -31.31 15.24 7.17
CA LYS A 14 -30.39 16.23 6.61
C LYS A 14 -28.94 15.86 6.95
N VAL A 15 -28.02 16.16 6.06
CA VAL A 15 -26.59 16.11 6.35
C VAL A 15 -26.27 17.12 7.46
N ASN A 16 -25.66 16.63 8.52
CA ASN A 16 -25.18 17.48 9.62
C ASN A 16 -23.84 18.11 9.21
N ARG A 17 -23.80 19.45 9.15
CA ARG A 17 -22.61 20.21 8.74
C ARG A 17 -21.46 20.04 9.72
N GLU A 18 -21.72 20.01 11.00
CA GLU A 18 -20.70 19.90 12.04
C GLU A 18 -20.00 18.56 11.97
N LYS A 19 -20.75 17.44 11.88
CA LYS A 19 -20.18 16.11 11.68
C LYS A 19 -19.37 15.99 10.37
N LEU A 20 -19.81 16.64 9.30
CA LEU A 20 -19.06 16.66 8.03
C LEU A 20 -17.73 17.42 8.19
N ILE A 21 -17.73 18.54 8.89
CA ILE A 21 -16.52 19.30 9.19
C ILE A 21 -15.58 18.46 10.06
N GLU A 22 -16.07 17.84 11.14
CA GLU A 22 -15.26 16.97 12.00
C GLU A 22 -14.63 15.81 11.22
N ALA A 23 -15.42 15.13 10.36
CA ALA A 23 -14.92 14.04 9.51
C ALA A 23 -13.89 14.50 8.47
N THR A 24 -13.98 15.76 8.06
CA THR A 24 -13.01 16.38 7.15
C THR A 24 -11.75 16.78 7.90
N ASP A 25 -11.88 17.35 9.09
CA ASP A 25 -10.79 17.92 9.88
C ASP A 25 -9.86 16.88 10.48
N VAL A 26 -10.33 15.67 10.78
CA VAL A 26 -9.43 14.57 11.20
C VAL A 26 -8.44 14.17 10.11
N LEU A 27 -8.66 14.62 8.86
CA LEU A 27 -7.76 14.42 7.72
C LEU A 27 -6.79 15.60 7.48
N LYS A 28 -6.73 16.59 8.38
CA LYS A 28 -5.90 17.81 8.23
C LYS A 28 -4.41 17.49 8.03
N HIS A 29 -3.90 16.41 8.62
CA HIS A 29 -2.51 15.97 8.44
C HIS A 29 -2.21 15.57 6.98
N ARG A 30 -3.21 15.14 6.20
CA ARG A 30 -3.07 14.83 4.77
C ARG A 30 -3.03 16.11 3.93
N GLY A 31 -3.89 17.08 4.26
CA GLY A 31 -4.03 18.32 3.51
C GLY A 31 -4.14 19.53 4.43
N PRO A 32 -2.99 20.12 4.83
CA PRO A 32 -2.97 21.22 5.79
C PRO A 32 -3.28 22.59 5.18
N ASP A 33 -3.20 22.73 3.83
CA ASP A 33 -3.14 24.03 3.18
C ASP A 33 -4.52 24.69 3.03
N ALA A 34 -5.58 23.90 2.76
CA ALA A 34 -6.96 24.37 2.68
C ALA A 34 -7.96 23.27 3.06
N GLY A 35 -9.21 23.65 3.34
CA GLY A 35 -10.29 22.69 3.57
C GLY A 35 -11.64 23.35 3.47
N ASP A 36 -12.60 22.65 2.85
CA ASP A 36 -13.99 23.12 2.73
C ASP A 36 -14.95 21.93 2.62
N VAL A 37 -16.25 22.23 2.72
CA VAL A 37 -17.35 21.28 2.63
C VAL A 37 -18.47 21.78 1.73
N TYR A 38 -19.07 20.88 0.96
CA TYR A 38 -20.28 21.12 0.19
C TYR A 38 -21.43 20.27 0.73
N ILE A 39 -22.65 20.83 0.77
CA ILE A 39 -23.85 20.12 1.23
C ILE A 39 -25.00 20.39 0.28
N ASP A 40 -25.64 19.34 -0.21
CA ASP A 40 -26.95 19.37 -0.83
C ASP A 40 -27.97 18.66 0.08
N ASN A 41 -28.85 19.45 0.70
CA ASN A 41 -29.94 18.97 1.54
C ASN A 41 -31.32 19.10 0.85
N GLU A 42 -31.36 19.57 -0.38
CA GLU A 42 -32.59 19.79 -1.15
C GLU A 42 -32.99 18.55 -1.94
N SER A 43 -32.00 17.89 -2.54
CA SER A 43 -32.19 16.69 -3.36
C SER A 43 -32.22 15.42 -2.50
N ILE A 44 -32.78 14.32 -3.06
CA ILE A 44 -32.62 12.96 -2.52
C ILE A 44 -31.92 12.11 -3.59
N PRO A 45 -30.78 11.48 -3.27
CA PRO A 45 -30.10 11.43 -1.96
C PRO A 45 -29.52 12.79 -1.54
N ARG A 46 -29.47 13.04 -0.23
CA ARG A 46 -28.77 14.20 0.31
C ARG A 46 -27.29 13.91 0.42
N VAL A 47 -26.46 14.89 0.05
CA VAL A 47 -25.02 14.69 -0.10
C VAL A 47 -24.23 15.71 0.69
N GLY A 48 -23.23 15.22 1.42
CA GLY A 48 -22.16 16.01 2.02
C GLY A 48 -20.83 15.57 1.48
N LEU A 49 -20.02 16.50 0.98
CA LEU A 49 -18.67 16.28 0.50
C LEU A 49 -17.70 17.16 1.29
N GLY A 50 -16.59 16.62 1.74
CA GLY A 50 -15.56 17.33 2.47
C GLY A 50 -14.17 17.06 1.92
N HIS A 51 -13.31 18.09 1.95
CA HIS A 51 -11.97 18.02 1.40
C HIS A 51 -10.94 18.72 2.27
N ARG A 52 -9.75 18.12 2.37
CA ARG A 52 -8.53 18.74 2.92
C ARG A 52 -7.45 18.71 1.86
N ARG A 53 -6.90 19.87 1.52
CA ARG A 53 -5.98 20.08 0.40
C ARG A 53 -4.53 20.14 0.85
N LEU A 54 -3.67 19.39 0.18
CA LEU A 54 -2.24 19.66 0.04
C LEU A 54 -2.03 20.20 -1.39
N ALA A 55 -1.71 21.47 -1.50
CA ALA A 55 -1.56 22.15 -2.79
C ALA A 55 -0.24 21.74 -3.47
N ILE A 56 -0.33 21.14 -4.66
CA ILE A 56 0.81 20.64 -5.44
C ILE A 56 0.77 21.14 -6.87
N ILE A 57 -0.38 21.04 -7.54
CA ILE A 57 -0.66 21.62 -8.85
C ILE A 57 -1.67 22.74 -8.67
N ASP A 58 -1.42 23.87 -9.28
CA ASP A 58 -2.21 25.11 -9.18
C ASP A 58 -2.38 25.56 -7.72
N LEU A 59 -1.46 26.37 -7.23
CA LEU A 59 -1.45 26.81 -5.83
C LEU A 59 -2.54 27.86 -5.50
N SER A 60 -3.35 28.26 -6.48
CA SER A 60 -4.41 29.27 -6.32
C SER A 60 -5.64 28.71 -5.56
N GLU A 61 -6.46 29.60 -5.06
CA GLU A 61 -7.74 29.24 -4.40
C GLU A 61 -8.77 28.65 -5.38
N SER A 62 -8.66 28.96 -6.69
CA SER A 62 -9.56 28.38 -7.69
C SER A 62 -9.44 26.86 -7.83
N ALA A 63 -8.34 26.28 -7.39
CA ALA A 63 -8.15 24.83 -7.32
C ALA A 63 -8.58 24.20 -5.98
N ASN A 64 -9.21 24.96 -5.07
CA ASN A 64 -9.77 24.40 -3.84
C ASN A 64 -10.98 23.52 -4.12
N GLN A 65 -11.21 22.58 -3.22
CA GLN A 65 -12.28 21.59 -3.33
C GLN A 65 -13.13 21.59 -2.05
N PRO A 66 -14.40 21.19 -2.12
CA PRO A 66 -15.13 20.57 -3.24
C PRO A 66 -15.24 21.50 -4.46
N MET A 67 -14.91 20.96 -5.66
CA MET A 67 -14.88 21.70 -6.92
C MET A 67 -16.10 21.36 -7.76
N THR A 68 -16.51 22.27 -8.65
CA THR A 68 -17.69 22.09 -9.48
C THR A 68 -17.45 22.55 -10.92
N ASN A 69 -18.32 22.11 -11.86
CA ASN A 69 -18.42 22.65 -13.21
C ASN A 69 -19.07 24.04 -13.23
N GLU A 70 -19.15 24.65 -14.40
CA GLU A 70 -19.72 26.00 -14.62
C GLU A 70 -21.17 26.12 -14.15
N ASN A 71 -21.95 25.05 -14.33
CA ASN A 71 -23.37 25.01 -14.03
C ASN A 71 -23.68 24.68 -12.55
N LYS A 72 -22.66 24.30 -11.78
CA LYS A 72 -22.74 23.90 -10.36
C LYS A 72 -23.64 22.67 -10.14
N ASP A 73 -23.66 21.77 -11.11
CA ASP A 73 -24.44 20.53 -11.05
C ASP A 73 -23.61 19.26 -10.95
N VAL A 74 -22.30 19.32 -11.25
CA VAL A 74 -21.33 18.24 -11.00
C VAL A 74 -20.32 18.70 -9.97
N TRP A 75 -20.24 17.99 -8.85
CA TRP A 75 -19.33 18.28 -7.75
C TRP A 75 -18.33 17.14 -7.54
N ILE A 76 -17.09 17.48 -7.25
CA ILE A 76 -16.02 16.51 -6.98
C ILE A 76 -15.25 16.83 -5.69
N VAL A 77 -14.83 15.76 -5.00
CA VAL A 77 -13.70 15.76 -4.05
C VAL A 77 -12.70 14.71 -4.51
N PHE A 78 -11.44 15.10 -4.59
CA PHE A 78 -10.37 14.32 -5.20
C PHE A 78 -9.11 14.29 -4.33
N ASN A 79 -8.56 13.11 -4.14
CA ASN A 79 -7.28 12.87 -3.50
C ASN A 79 -6.38 12.12 -4.48
N GLY A 80 -5.46 12.82 -5.14
CA GLY A 80 -4.61 12.16 -6.12
C GLY A 80 -3.80 13.11 -6.98
N GLU A 81 -3.39 12.57 -8.14
CA GLU A 81 -2.67 13.24 -9.20
C GLU A 81 -2.96 12.55 -10.53
N ILE A 82 -3.45 13.26 -11.52
CA ILE A 82 -3.72 12.76 -12.88
C ILE A 82 -2.59 13.20 -13.81
N TYR A 83 -1.68 12.29 -14.12
CA TYR A 83 -0.46 12.61 -14.87
C TYR A 83 -0.69 12.99 -16.34
N ASN A 84 -1.79 12.54 -16.94
CA ASN A 84 -2.15 12.86 -18.32
C ASN A 84 -3.16 14.02 -18.45
N PHE A 85 -3.42 14.80 -17.40
CA PHE A 85 -4.45 15.82 -17.35
C PHE A 85 -4.31 16.89 -18.45
N GLN A 86 -3.10 17.29 -18.82
CA GLN A 86 -2.85 18.29 -19.87
C GLN A 86 -3.33 17.78 -21.24
N ASN A 87 -3.08 16.51 -21.55
CA ASN A 87 -3.55 15.88 -22.79
C ASN A 87 -5.07 15.75 -22.80
N LEU A 88 -5.66 15.35 -21.67
CA LEU A 88 -7.11 15.22 -21.52
C LEU A 88 -7.79 16.59 -21.63
N ARG A 89 -7.24 17.64 -21.03
CA ARG A 89 -7.70 19.02 -21.15
C ARG A 89 -7.69 19.47 -22.62
N ALA A 90 -6.65 19.16 -23.37
CA ALA A 90 -6.56 19.48 -24.79
C ALA A 90 -7.62 18.72 -25.63
N GLN A 91 -7.97 17.48 -25.28
CA GLN A 91 -9.01 16.68 -25.94
C GLN A 91 -10.43 17.23 -25.69
N LEU A 92 -10.68 17.80 -24.51
CA LEU A 92 -11.97 18.44 -24.19
C LEU A 92 -12.23 19.69 -25.03
N GLY A 93 -11.19 20.34 -25.56
CA GLY A 93 -11.29 21.48 -26.48
C GLY A 93 -11.94 22.71 -25.83
N HIS A 94 -12.75 23.43 -26.61
CA HIS A 94 -13.40 24.69 -26.18
C HIS A 94 -14.83 24.49 -25.65
N GLY A 95 -15.24 23.23 -25.41
CA GLY A 95 -16.62 22.92 -24.96
C GLY A 95 -16.87 23.23 -23.48
N HIS A 96 -15.81 23.49 -22.70
CA HIS A 96 -15.86 23.73 -21.26
C HIS A 96 -15.10 24.98 -20.85
N SER A 97 -15.53 25.64 -19.77
CA SER A 97 -14.88 26.84 -19.22
C SER A 97 -14.06 26.47 -17.99
N PHE A 98 -12.75 26.38 -18.17
CA PHE A 98 -11.83 26.10 -17.06
C PHE A 98 -11.52 27.36 -16.24
N VAL A 99 -11.63 27.27 -14.93
CA VAL A 99 -11.32 28.35 -13.98
C VAL A 99 -9.99 28.14 -13.25
N SER A 100 -9.44 26.94 -13.32
CA SER A 100 -8.18 26.55 -12.71
C SER A 100 -7.24 25.87 -13.70
N ASN A 101 -5.98 25.65 -13.27
CA ASN A 101 -5.03 24.79 -13.99
C ASN A 101 -4.88 23.41 -13.31
N SER A 102 -5.80 23.08 -12.41
CA SER A 102 -5.78 21.83 -11.66
C SER A 102 -6.17 20.63 -12.54
N ASP A 103 -5.57 19.50 -12.25
CA ASP A 103 -5.96 18.19 -12.79
C ASP A 103 -7.35 17.77 -12.31
N THR A 104 -7.80 18.24 -11.15
CA THR A 104 -9.14 17.98 -10.58
C THR A 104 -10.26 18.48 -11.49
N GLU A 105 -10.13 19.69 -12.04
CA GLU A 105 -11.15 20.28 -12.93
C GLU A 105 -11.30 19.48 -14.22
N VAL A 106 -10.21 18.91 -14.72
CA VAL A 106 -10.24 18.04 -15.91
C VAL A 106 -11.10 16.80 -15.66
N ILE A 107 -11.11 16.24 -14.45
CA ILE A 107 -11.98 15.08 -14.13
C ILE A 107 -13.45 15.46 -14.19
N VAL A 108 -13.81 16.64 -13.70
CA VAL A 108 -15.20 17.14 -13.75
C VAL A 108 -15.70 17.22 -15.19
N HIS A 109 -14.96 17.88 -16.06
CA HIS A 109 -15.36 18.06 -17.45
C HIS A 109 -15.30 16.77 -18.29
N LEU A 110 -14.36 15.85 -17.97
CA LEU A 110 -14.38 14.51 -18.56
C LEU A 110 -15.64 13.74 -18.19
N TYR A 111 -16.06 13.83 -16.91
CA TYR A 111 -17.30 13.19 -16.48
C TYR A 111 -18.53 13.77 -17.18
N GLU A 112 -18.60 15.09 -17.37
CA GLU A 112 -19.70 15.71 -18.13
C GLU A 112 -19.81 15.16 -19.55
N GLN A 113 -18.68 14.96 -20.21
CA GLN A 113 -18.64 14.54 -21.62
C GLN A 113 -18.78 13.01 -21.79
N TYR A 114 -18.15 12.22 -20.91
CA TYR A 114 -18.02 10.76 -21.09
C TYR A 114 -18.69 9.94 -19.99
N GLY A 115 -19.27 10.58 -18.97
CA GLY A 115 -19.88 9.87 -17.84
C GLY A 115 -18.90 8.95 -17.10
N GLU A 116 -19.33 7.72 -16.82
CA GLU A 116 -18.50 6.73 -16.11
C GLU A 116 -17.25 6.30 -16.89
N ASP A 117 -17.28 6.38 -18.23
CA ASP A 117 -16.14 5.98 -19.09
C ASP A 117 -14.92 6.88 -18.91
N ALA A 118 -15.13 8.12 -18.43
CA ALA A 118 -14.06 9.05 -18.06
C ALA A 118 -13.02 8.42 -17.10
N ILE A 119 -13.45 7.52 -16.19
CA ILE A 119 -12.57 6.89 -15.19
C ILE A 119 -11.46 6.08 -15.88
N SER A 120 -11.79 5.39 -16.97
CA SER A 120 -10.83 4.56 -17.71
C SER A 120 -9.76 5.38 -18.45
N MET A 121 -10.05 6.65 -18.76
CA MET A 121 -9.15 7.57 -19.47
C MET A 121 -8.07 8.17 -18.56
N LEU A 122 -8.28 8.17 -17.24
CA LEU A 122 -7.37 8.75 -16.28
C LEU A 122 -6.09 7.92 -16.13
N ASP A 123 -4.92 8.52 -16.30
CA ASP A 123 -3.61 7.92 -15.96
C ASP A 123 -3.06 8.65 -14.73
N GLY A 124 -3.11 7.99 -13.57
CA GLY A 124 -2.77 8.63 -12.31
C GLY A 124 -2.90 7.74 -11.09
N MET A 125 -2.70 8.34 -9.94
CA MET A 125 -3.00 7.77 -8.63
C MET A 125 -4.14 8.58 -8.03
N PHE A 126 -5.27 7.95 -7.72
CA PHE A 126 -6.45 8.70 -7.31
C PHE A 126 -7.44 7.94 -6.44
N ALA A 127 -8.12 8.72 -5.64
CA ALA A 127 -9.40 8.40 -5.03
C ALA A 127 -10.29 9.66 -5.15
N PHE A 128 -11.48 9.53 -5.67
CA PHE A 128 -12.41 10.65 -5.78
C PHE A 128 -13.86 10.23 -5.57
N ALA A 129 -14.69 11.22 -5.24
CA ALA A 129 -16.13 11.10 -5.30
C ALA A 129 -16.71 12.22 -6.16
N ILE A 130 -17.56 11.86 -7.12
CA ILE A 130 -18.34 12.76 -7.95
C ILE A 130 -19.81 12.67 -7.54
N TYR A 131 -20.46 13.82 -7.39
CA TYR A 131 -21.90 13.96 -7.26
C TYR A 131 -22.47 14.76 -8.44
N ASP A 132 -23.31 14.10 -9.23
CA ASP A 132 -24.09 14.72 -10.31
C ASP A 132 -25.50 15.01 -9.81
N LYS A 133 -25.78 16.29 -9.59
CA LYS A 133 -27.06 16.77 -9.03
C LYS A 133 -28.22 16.56 -9.99
N LYS A 134 -28.00 16.61 -11.31
CA LYS A 134 -29.05 16.41 -12.31
C LYS A 134 -29.58 14.98 -12.34
N THR A 135 -28.67 14.02 -12.25
CA THR A 135 -29.00 12.59 -12.32
C THR A 135 -29.09 11.94 -10.94
N HIS A 136 -28.77 12.68 -9.88
CA HIS A 136 -28.64 12.18 -8.49
C HIS A 136 -27.64 11.01 -8.40
N LYS A 137 -26.65 10.99 -9.28
CA LYS A 137 -25.65 9.95 -9.35
C LYS A 137 -24.45 10.28 -8.48
N ILE A 138 -23.95 9.27 -7.78
CA ILE A 138 -22.73 9.35 -7.01
C ILE A 138 -21.78 8.29 -7.52
N ILE A 139 -20.56 8.69 -7.81
CA ILE A 139 -19.48 7.80 -8.22
C ILE A 139 -18.34 7.96 -7.20
N ILE A 140 -17.83 6.84 -6.68
CA ILE A 140 -16.62 6.81 -5.86
C ILE A 140 -15.64 5.88 -6.55
N ALA A 141 -14.46 6.37 -6.93
CA ALA A 141 -13.48 5.62 -7.70
C ALA A 141 -12.12 5.55 -7.00
N ARG A 142 -11.40 4.45 -7.26
CA ARG A 142 -10.04 4.21 -6.77
C ARG A 142 -9.11 3.81 -7.92
N ASP A 143 -7.86 4.29 -7.90
CA ASP A 143 -6.88 4.07 -8.95
C ASP A 143 -6.53 2.59 -9.19
N ARG A 144 -5.90 2.30 -10.34
CA ARG A 144 -5.60 0.95 -10.84
C ARG A 144 -4.77 0.10 -9.88
N THR A 145 -3.90 0.72 -9.09
CA THR A 145 -2.99 0.03 -8.16
C THR A 145 -3.43 0.12 -6.71
N GLY A 146 -4.44 0.97 -6.41
CA GLY A 146 -4.86 1.26 -5.06
C GLY A 146 -3.89 2.15 -4.28
N LYS A 147 -3.11 2.98 -4.98
CA LYS A 147 -2.16 3.91 -4.35
C LYS A 147 -2.85 4.89 -3.41
N LYS A 148 -4.08 5.33 -3.75
CA LYS A 148 -4.90 6.15 -2.87
C LYS A 148 -5.97 5.34 -2.16
N PRO A 149 -6.10 5.49 -0.83
CA PRO A 149 -7.07 4.72 -0.07
C PRO A 149 -8.48 5.29 -0.21
N VAL A 150 -9.48 4.39 -0.23
CA VAL A 150 -10.90 4.68 -0.04
C VAL A 150 -11.50 3.65 0.89
N TYR A 151 -12.03 4.12 2.01
CA TYR A 151 -12.84 3.33 2.94
C TYR A 151 -14.28 3.76 2.85
N TYR A 152 -15.20 2.82 3.01
CA TYR A 152 -16.63 3.12 3.01
C TYR A 152 -17.41 2.26 4.01
N TYR A 153 -18.48 2.85 4.53
CA TYR A 153 -19.53 2.18 5.30
C TYR A 153 -20.85 2.32 4.57
N LYS A 154 -21.64 1.26 4.52
CA LYS A 154 -22.96 1.30 3.91
C LYS A 154 -23.98 0.50 4.70
N ASP A 155 -25.16 1.09 4.87
CA ASP A 155 -26.38 0.41 5.29
C ASP A 155 -27.57 0.78 4.38
N SER A 156 -28.82 0.53 4.82
CA SER A 156 -30.04 0.86 4.07
C SER A 156 -30.32 2.37 3.98
N HIS A 157 -29.73 3.19 4.85
CA HIS A 157 -30.04 4.62 5.02
C HIS A 157 -28.93 5.53 4.53
N LYS A 158 -27.68 5.08 4.59
CA LYS A 158 -26.52 5.92 4.32
C LYS A 158 -25.37 5.17 3.65
N LEU A 159 -24.60 5.91 2.86
CA LEU A 159 -23.26 5.56 2.38
C LEU A 159 -22.32 6.64 2.90
N ILE A 160 -21.26 6.22 3.58
CA ILE A 160 -20.20 7.09 4.09
C ILE A 160 -18.89 6.67 3.42
N PHE A 161 -18.02 7.62 3.08
CA PHE A 161 -16.69 7.32 2.56
C PHE A 161 -15.64 8.27 3.12
N GLY A 162 -14.38 7.81 3.08
CA GLY A 162 -13.24 8.62 3.51
C GLY A 162 -11.90 8.06 3.06
N SER A 163 -10.90 8.92 3.02
CA SER A 163 -9.51 8.52 2.79
C SER A 163 -8.95 7.65 3.92
N GLU A 164 -9.47 7.80 5.13
CA GLU A 164 -9.06 7.09 6.34
C GLU A 164 -10.29 6.65 7.13
N ILE A 165 -10.16 5.55 7.89
CA ILE A 165 -11.26 4.98 8.66
C ILE A 165 -11.78 5.99 9.69
N LYS A 166 -10.87 6.76 10.34
CA LYS A 166 -11.26 7.78 11.33
C LYS A 166 -12.28 8.79 10.78
N ALA A 167 -12.18 9.14 9.49
CA ALA A 167 -13.15 10.04 8.85
C ALA A 167 -14.53 9.38 8.72
N VAL A 168 -14.57 8.08 8.41
CA VAL A 168 -15.82 7.31 8.36
C VAL A 168 -16.44 7.20 9.74
N LEU A 169 -15.63 6.95 10.78
CA LEU A 169 -16.08 6.79 12.17
C LEU A 169 -16.75 8.05 12.73
N LYS A 170 -16.36 9.26 12.30
CA LYS A 170 -16.99 10.53 12.75
C LYS A 170 -18.46 10.67 12.36
N PHE A 171 -18.91 9.96 11.32
CA PHE A 171 -20.31 9.94 10.91
C PHE A 171 -21.14 8.87 11.63
N LEU A 172 -20.49 7.89 12.25
CA LEU A 172 -21.14 6.77 12.93
C LEU A 172 -21.46 7.12 14.39
N GLU A 173 -22.59 6.61 14.89
CA GLU A 173 -22.90 6.65 16.30
C GLU A 173 -22.10 5.57 17.05
N ARG A 174 -21.83 5.77 18.33
CA ARG A 174 -21.01 4.85 19.14
C ARG A 174 -21.46 3.38 19.06
N HIS A 175 -22.75 3.13 19.03
CA HIS A 175 -23.30 1.76 18.93
C HIS A 175 -23.16 1.11 17.55
N GLU A 176 -22.86 1.90 16.50
CA GLU A 176 -22.58 1.41 15.15
C GLU A 176 -21.11 1.02 14.98
N ILE A 177 -20.23 1.47 15.89
CA ILE A 177 -18.79 1.17 15.85
C ILE A 177 -18.55 -0.15 16.55
N ILE A 178 -18.52 -1.23 15.76
CA ILE A 178 -18.39 -2.59 16.24
C ILE A 178 -17.08 -3.19 15.72
N MET A 179 -16.30 -3.79 16.62
CA MET A 179 -15.07 -4.48 16.25
C MET A 179 -15.36 -5.73 15.40
N ASN A 180 -14.54 -5.92 14.37
CA ASN A 180 -14.51 -7.14 13.57
C ASN A 180 -13.42 -8.08 14.10
N GLU A 181 -13.78 -8.93 15.05
CA GLU A 181 -12.86 -9.89 15.67
C GLU A 181 -12.33 -10.92 14.67
N HIS A 182 -13.09 -11.22 13.60
CA HIS A 182 -12.67 -12.13 12.53
C HIS A 182 -11.51 -11.58 11.67
N ALA A 183 -11.13 -10.32 11.84
CA ALA A 183 -9.93 -9.76 11.23
C ALA A 183 -8.62 -10.17 11.95
N ILE A 184 -8.70 -10.60 13.23
CA ILE A 184 -7.52 -10.96 14.04
C ILE A 184 -6.70 -12.09 13.41
N PRO A 185 -7.27 -13.22 12.97
CA PRO A 185 -6.49 -14.31 12.38
C PRO A 185 -5.71 -13.87 11.13
N SER A 186 -6.33 -13.17 10.18
CA SER A 186 -5.65 -12.69 8.96
C SER A 186 -4.55 -11.68 9.28
N TYR A 187 -4.79 -10.78 10.23
CA TYR A 187 -3.80 -9.84 10.72
C TYR A 187 -2.57 -10.56 11.32
N LEU A 188 -2.77 -11.57 12.16
CA LEU A 188 -1.65 -12.32 12.74
C LEU A 188 -0.87 -13.13 11.70
N VAL A 189 -1.52 -13.54 10.62
CA VAL A 189 -0.86 -14.24 9.51
C VAL A 189 -0.07 -13.27 8.63
N TYR A 190 -0.66 -12.16 8.19
CA TYR A 190 -0.10 -11.29 7.15
C TYR A 190 0.36 -9.91 7.63
N GLY A 191 -0.01 -9.50 8.84
CA GLY A 191 0.26 -8.16 9.36
C GLY A 191 -0.75 -7.09 8.93
N TYR A 192 -1.77 -7.48 8.16
CA TYR A 192 -2.89 -6.64 7.71
C TYR A 192 -4.17 -7.48 7.58
N THR A 193 -5.32 -6.84 7.43
CA THR A 193 -6.62 -7.51 7.25
C THR A 193 -6.75 -8.07 5.84
N MET A 194 -7.58 -9.10 5.67
CA MET A 194 -7.97 -9.58 4.35
C MET A 194 -8.54 -8.42 3.52
N PRO A 195 -8.29 -8.40 2.20
CA PRO A 195 -8.81 -7.36 1.32
C PRO A 195 -10.32 -7.14 1.47
N ALA A 196 -10.73 -5.91 1.25
CA ALA A 196 -12.05 -5.36 1.49
C ALA A 196 -12.51 -5.34 2.96
N GLN A 197 -11.87 -6.07 3.88
CA GLN A 197 -12.22 -6.04 5.31
C GLN A 197 -11.38 -5.01 6.07
N THR A 198 -11.88 -4.61 7.24
CA THR A 198 -11.15 -3.82 8.25
C THR A 198 -11.42 -4.41 9.65
N PHE A 199 -10.76 -3.86 10.67
CA PHE A 199 -11.06 -4.18 12.07
C PHE A 199 -12.40 -3.61 12.57
N TYR A 200 -13.19 -2.98 11.69
CA TYR A 200 -14.53 -2.44 12.00
C TYR A 200 -15.58 -3.13 11.14
N LYS A 201 -16.62 -3.70 11.78
CA LYS A 201 -17.74 -4.32 11.05
C LYS A 201 -18.47 -3.29 10.20
N GLY A 202 -18.75 -3.63 8.95
CA GLY A 202 -19.46 -2.75 8.02
C GLY A 202 -18.61 -1.67 7.37
N ILE A 203 -17.34 -1.51 7.76
CA ILE A 203 -16.39 -0.64 7.07
C ILE A 203 -15.50 -1.49 6.15
N TYR A 204 -15.47 -1.13 4.88
CA TYR A 204 -14.77 -1.85 3.82
C TYR A 204 -13.79 -0.93 3.09
N ARG A 205 -12.80 -1.52 2.43
CA ARG A 205 -11.94 -0.84 1.46
C ARG A 205 -12.49 -1.06 0.06
N LEU A 206 -12.51 -0.03 -0.78
CA LEU A 206 -12.79 -0.19 -2.20
C LEU A 206 -11.55 -0.82 -2.87
N ASP A 207 -11.76 -1.87 -3.66
CA ASP A 207 -10.67 -2.57 -4.34
C ASP A 207 -9.96 -1.67 -5.37
N PRO A 208 -8.64 -1.90 -5.64
CA PRO A 208 -7.93 -1.22 -6.72
C PRO A 208 -8.59 -1.45 -8.07
N ALA A 209 -8.57 -0.43 -8.94
CA ALA A 209 -9.19 -0.45 -10.26
C ALA A 209 -10.72 -0.60 -10.26
N HIS A 210 -11.38 -0.24 -9.14
CA HIS A 210 -12.83 -0.29 -9.03
C HIS A 210 -13.43 1.10 -8.80
N TYR A 211 -14.66 1.23 -9.21
CA TYR A 211 -15.52 2.32 -8.79
C TYR A 211 -16.89 1.79 -8.36
N MET A 212 -17.53 2.52 -7.47
CA MET A 212 -18.92 2.27 -7.09
C MET A 212 -19.82 3.38 -7.60
N VAL A 213 -21.03 3.01 -7.99
CA VAL A 213 -22.06 3.94 -8.44
C VAL A 213 -23.39 3.56 -7.81
N ASN A 214 -24.16 4.55 -7.34
CA ASN A 214 -25.51 4.32 -6.89
C ASN A 214 -26.47 4.21 -8.08
N LYS A 215 -27.44 3.30 -7.98
CA LYS A 215 -28.61 3.28 -8.85
C LYS A 215 -29.70 4.21 -8.29
N GLN A 216 -30.66 4.58 -9.11
CA GLN A 216 -31.81 5.40 -8.70
C GLN A 216 -32.59 4.82 -7.52
N ASN A 217 -32.59 3.50 -7.34
CA ASN A 217 -33.21 2.81 -6.21
C ASN A 217 -32.33 2.76 -4.93
N GLY A 218 -31.22 3.50 -4.88
CA GLY A 218 -30.27 3.50 -3.76
C GLY A 218 -29.34 2.27 -3.66
N SER A 219 -29.49 1.27 -4.55
CA SER A 219 -28.54 0.15 -4.58
C SER A 219 -27.20 0.59 -5.15
N LEU A 220 -26.10 0.05 -4.59
CA LEU A 220 -24.75 0.28 -5.08
C LEU A 220 -24.32 -0.85 -6.02
N VAL A 221 -23.65 -0.47 -7.10
CA VAL A 221 -22.94 -1.39 -7.99
C VAL A 221 -21.46 -1.05 -7.94
N ILE A 222 -20.61 -2.06 -7.73
CA ILE A 222 -19.15 -1.94 -7.80
C ILE A 222 -18.73 -2.57 -9.13
N LYS A 223 -17.90 -1.85 -9.90
CA LYS A 223 -17.42 -2.26 -11.22
C LYS A 223 -15.90 -2.17 -11.29
N GLU A 224 -15.26 -3.19 -11.87
CA GLU A 224 -13.85 -3.13 -12.27
C GLU A 224 -13.74 -2.39 -13.61
N TYR A 225 -12.95 -1.29 -13.66
CA TYR A 225 -12.76 -0.52 -14.90
C TYR A 225 -11.43 -0.84 -15.61
N TRP A 226 -10.53 -1.58 -14.94
CA TRP A 226 -9.26 -2.02 -15.52
C TRP A 226 -8.84 -3.35 -14.92
N SER A 227 -8.43 -4.28 -15.78
CA SER A 227 -7.93 -5.60 -15.38
C SER A 227 -6.64 -5.95 -16.12
N LEU A 228 -5.64 -6.38 -15.37
CA LEU A 228 -4.36 -6.80 -15.94
C LEU A 228 -4.43 -8.22 -16.55
N LYS A 229 -5.48 -9.00 -16.24
CA LYS A 229 -5.64 -10.38 -16.77
C LYS A 229 -5.71 -10.42 -18.28
N SER A 230 -6.37 -9.45 -18.92
CA SER A 230 -6.42 -9.37 -20.39
C SER A 230 -5.00 -9.28 -20.99
N ARG A 231 -4.13 -8.47 -20.40
CA ARG A 231 -2.75 -8.31 -20.87
C ARG A 231 -1.91 -9.58 -20.68
N ILE A 232 -2.13 -10.31 -19.58
CA ILE A 232 -1.45 -11.59 -19.32
C ILE A 232 -1.90 -12.64 -20.35
N ASN A 233 -3.18 -12.63 -20.72
CA ASN A 233 -3.74 -13.58 -21.68
C ASN A 233 -3.33 -13.27 -23.14
N ASP A 234 -3.07 -12.01 -23.45
CA ASP A 234 -2.66 -11.56 -24.79
C ASP A 234 -1.16 -11.81 -25.08
N VAL A 235 -0.40 -12.37 -24.11
CA VAL A 235 1.05 -12.60 -24.30
C VAL A 235 1.30 -13.69 -25.33
N SER A 236 1.93 -13.29 -26.46
CA SER A 236 2.47 -14.26 -27.41
C SER A 236 3.55 -15.14 -26.74
N PRO A 237 3.56 -16.46 -26.98
CA PRO A 237 4.58 -17.37 -26.44
C PRO A 237 6.03 -16.95 -26.78
N ASN A 238 6.22 -16.18 -27.85
CA ASN A 238 7.51 -15.65 -28.26
C ASN A 238 7.40 -14.14 -28.55
N PRO A 239 7.56 -13.25 -27.54
CA PRO A 239 7.62 -11.82 -27.80
C PRO A 239 8.85 -11.49 -28.64
N VAL A 240 8.62 -10.99 -29.85
CA VAL A 240 9.60 -10.82 -30.93
C VAL A 240 10.76 -9.86 -30.60
N HIS A 241 10.66 -9.07 -29.50
CA HIS A 241 11.62 -8.00 -29.20
C HIS A 241 12.18 -7.98 -27.77
N ALA A 242 11.88 -8.98 -26.94
CA ALA A 242 12.32 -8.96 -25.55
C ALA A 242 13.81 -9.35 -25.43
N SER A 243 14.67 -8.43 -25.07
CA SER A 243 16.10 -8.65 -24.82
C SER A 243 16.48 -8.27 -23.37
N LYS A 244 17.65 -8.74 -22.92
CA LYS A 244 18.17 -8.37 -21.57
C LYS A 244 18.49 -6.87 -21.45
N ASP A 245 18.83 -6.20 -22.56
CA ASP A 245 18.98 -4.74 -22.68
C ASP A 245 17.77 -4.26 -23.48
N ASP A 246 16.75 -3.77 -22.81
CA ASP A 246 15.42 -3.53 -23.36
C ASP A 246 15.15 -2.03 -23.55
N PRO A 247 15.23 -1.52 -24.79
CA PRO A 247 14.98 -0.10 -25.07
C PRO A 247 13.56 0.35 -24.76
N MET A 248 12.56 -0.53 -24.93
CA MET A 248 11.17 -0.21 -24.64
C MET A 248 10.94 -0.04 -23.13
N LEU A 249 11.52 -0.92 -22.30
CA LEU A 249 11.50 -0.79 -20.85
C LEU A 249 12.15 0.53 -20.42
N ARG A 250 13.29 0.88 -21.04
CA ARG A 250 13.98 2.15 -20.76
C ARG A 250 13.09 3.35 -21.08
N LEU A 251 12.45 3.34 -22.24
CA LEU A 251 11.57 4.41 -22.69
C LEU A 251 10.35 4.56 -21.73
N LYS A 252 9.67 3.46 -21.44
CA LYS A 252 8.49 3.47 -20.57
C LYS A 252 8.80 3.94 -19.14
N LEU A 253 9.90 3.49 -18.55
CA LEU A 253 10.28 3.93 -17.21
C LEU A 253 10.76 5.38 -17.20
N ALA A 254 11.44 5.84 -18.25
CA ALA A 254 11.82 7.25 -18.39
C ALA A 254 10.56 8.16 -18.50
N ASP A 255 9.58 7.76 -19.30
CA ASP A 255 8.30 8.45 -19.42
C ASP A 255 7.53 8.45 -18.10
N ALA A 256 7.46 7.30 -17.41
CA ALA A 256 6.82 7.16 -16.10
C ALA A 256 7.44 8.09 -15.04
N VAL A 257 8.77 8.24 -15.03
CA VAL A 257 9.44 9.22 -14.17
C VAL A 257 9.09 10.64 -14.60
N LYS A 258 9.21 10.97 -15.89
CA LYS A 258 8.98 12.32 -16.43
C LYS A 258 7.57 12.83 -16.10
N LYS A 259 6.54 12.02 -16.30
CA LYS A 259 5.15 12.36 -15.96
C LYS A 259 5.00 12.74 -14.49
N ARG A 260 5.74 12.10 -13.59
CA ARG A 260 5.68 12.30 -12.14
C ARG A 260 6.54 13.47 -11.61
N LEU A 261 7.20 14.19 -12.51
CA LEU A 261 7.93 15.43 -12.19
C LEU A 261 7.06 16.69 -12.27
N ILE A 262 5.83 16.60 -12.78
CA ILE A 262 4.90 17.73 -12.85
C ILE A 262 4.53 18.13 -11.42
N SER A 263 4.92 19.35 -11.02
CA SER A 263 4.68 19.88 -9.67
C SER A 263 5.00 21.37 -9.62
N ASP A 264 4.16 22.16 -8.98
CA ASP A 264 4.39 23.58 -8.69
C ASP A 264 5.09 23.81 -7.33
N VAL A 265 5.44 22.70 -6.63
CA VAL A 265 6.15 22.71 -5.36
C VAL A 265 7.45 21.89 -5.43
N PRO A 266 8.40 22.10 -4.51
CA PRO A 266 9.66 21.35 -4.51
C PRO A 266 9.43 19.83 -4.42
N LEU A 267 10.18 19.09 -5.25
CA LEU A 267 10.14 17.63 -5.28
C LEU A 267 11.54 16.99 -5.13
N GLY A 268 11.56 15.75 -4.68
CA GLY A 268 12.79 14.97 -4.48
C GLY A 268 12.54 13.47 -4.63
N ALA A 269 13.43 12.64 -4.07
CA ALA A 269 13.30 11.19 -4.11
C ALA A 269 13.80 10.52 -2.82
N PHE A 270 13.15 9.44 -2.42
CA PHE A 270 13.72 8.52 -1.44
C PHE A 270 14.82 7.67 -2.09
N LEU A 271 15.99 7.64 -1.48
CA LEU A 271 17.17 6.96 -2.01
C LEU A 271 17.74 5.96 -0.99
N SER A 272 17.41 4.68 -1.14
CA SER A 272 17.95 3.60 -0.31
C SER A 272 19.24 2.98 -0.87
N GLY A 273 19.70 3.44 -2.03
CA GLY A 273 20.79 2.77 -2.76
C GLY A 273 20.40 1.36 -3.26
N GLY A 274 19.11 1.03 -3.32
CA GLY A 274 18.57 -0.13 -4.02
C GLY A 274 18.49 0.09 -5.53
N VAL A 275 18.28 -0.99 -6.30
CA VAL A 275 18.20 -0.93 -7.79
C VAL A 275 17.12 0.08 -8.23
N ASP A 276 15.92 -0.03 -7.68
CA ASP A 276 14.75 0.75 -8.11
C ASP A 276 14.93 2.25 -7.82
N SER A 277 15.22 2.61 -6.57
CA SER A 277 15.45 3.99 -6.16
C SER A 277 16.63 4.62 -6.91
N SER A 278 17.67 3.84 -7.21
CA SER A 278 18.83 4.32 -7.97
C SER A 278 18.49 4.62 -9.44
N ILE A 279 17.66 3.76 -10.07
CA ILE A 279 17.18 3.99 -11.45
C ILE A 279 16.29 5.23 -11.49
N VAL A 280 15.32 5.34 -10.57
CA VAL A 280 14.43 6.51 -10.50
C VAL A 280 15.25 7.79 -10.33
N THR A 281 16.16 7.85 -9.35
CA THR A 281 17.03 9.01 -9.12
C THR A 281 17.89 9.33 -10.34
N GLY A 282 18.49 8.32 -10.97
CA GLY A 282 19.34 8.52 -12.14
C GLY A 282 18.57 8.99 -13.38
N ILE A 283 17.29 8.63 -13.52
CA ILE A 283 16.43 9.17 -14.58
C ILE A 283 16.00 10.61 -14.24
N MET A 284 15.58 10.88 -12.99
CA MET A 284 15.23 12.22 -12.54
C MET A 284 16.35 13.22 -12.82
N SER A 285 17.61 12.86 -12.51
CA SER A 285 18.78 13.73 -12.72
C SER A 285 19.02 14.10 -14.19
N LYS A 286 18.40 13.38 -15.14
CA LYS A 286 18.46 13.73 -16.57
C LYS A 286 17.38 14.73 -17.00
N PHE A 287 16.29 14.83 -16.24
CA PHE A 287 15.15 15.68 -16.57
C PHE A 287 15.07 16.96 -15.73
N MET A 288 15.73 16.98 -14.58
CA MET A 288 15.76 18.15 -13.70
C MET A 288 16.95 19.05 -14.01
N ASN A 289 16.73 20.35 -13.98
CA ASN A 289 17.78 21.36 -14.18
C ASN A 289 18.62 21.59 -12.91
N GLU A 290 18.05 21.31 -11.74
CA GLU A 290 18.70 21.43 -10.44
C GLU A 290 19.08 20.05 -9.87
N PRO A 291 20.07 19.97 -8.96
CA PRO A 291 20.39 18.74 -8.27
C PRO A 291 19.14 18.13 -7.58
N VAL A 292 18.86 16.85 -7.86
CA VAL A 292 17.73 16.15 -7.23
C VAL A 292 17.95 16.11 -5.72
N LYS A 293 16.98 16.58 -4.94
CA LYS A 293 16.97 16.39 -3.48
C LYS A 293 16.70 14.92 -3.17
N THR A 294 17.61 14.25 -2.47
CA THR A 294 17.47 12.83 -2.17
C THR A 294 17.58 12.57 -0.67
N PHE A 295 16.81 11.62 -0.17
CA PHE A 295 16.67 11.34 1.26
C PHE A 295 16.93 9.88 1.56
N SER A 296 17.79 9.63 2.57
CA SER A 296 18.04 8.30 3.12
C SER A 296 18.04 8.31 4.64
N ILE A 297 17.80 7.14 5.22
CA ILE A 297 17.81 6.93 6.67
C ILE A 297 18.69 5.72 6.99
N GLY A 298 19.50 5.82 8.05
CA GLY A 298 20.27 4.74 8.64
C GLY A 298 20.01 4.63 10.12
N PHE A 299 20.39 3.50 10.71
CA PHE A 299 20.25 3.22 12.13
C PHE A 299 21.65 3.10 12.76
N SER A 300 21.92 3.89 13.82
CA SER A 300 23.23 3.90 14.49
C SER A 300 23.58 2.58 15.19
N GLU A 301 22.59 1.75 15.51
CA GLU A 301 22.75 0.61 16.42
C GLU A 301 22.93 -0.73 15.72
N ASP A 302 22.58 -0.83 14.45
CA ASP A 302 22.66 -2.09 13.70
C ASP A 302 23.09 -1.83 12.24
N PRO A 303 24.38 -2.06 11.94
CA PRO A 303 24.92 -1.89 10.58
C PRO A 303 24.22 -2.76 9.53
N ASP A 304 23.60 -3.87 9.94
CA ASP A 304 22.85 -4.75 9.03
C ASP A 304 21.55 -4.09 8.48
N TYR A 305 21.13 -2.97 9.08
CA TYR A 305 19.96 -2.19 8.65
C TYR A 305 20.35 -0.81 8.10
N ASP A 306 21.64 -0.48 8.03
CA ASP A 306 22.12 0.80 7.49
C ASP A 306 22.40 0.69 5.97
N GLU A 307 21.58 1.39 5.18
CA GLU A 307 21.74 1.47 3.72
C GLU A 307 22.40 2.78 3.25
N THR A 308 22.75 3.70 4.15
CA THR A 308 23.23 5.05 3.81
C THR A 308 24.49 5.04 2.97
N ALA A 309 25.41 4.10 3.19
CA ALA A 309 26.63 3.95 2.38
C ALA A 309 26.30 3.71 0.89
N TYR A 310 25.29 2.89 0.60
CA TYR A 310 24.86 2.64 -0.79
C TYR A 310 24.12 3.85 -1.38
N ALA A 311 23.31 4.53 -0.58
CA ALA A 311 22.67 5.77 -1.00
C ALA A 311 23.71 6.84 -1.39
N HIS A 312 24.77 7.00 -0.61
CA HIS A 312 25.88 7.90 -0.90
C HIS A 312 26.60 7.59 -2.22
N ILE A 313 26.81 6.30 -2.56
CA ILE A 313 27.42 5.91 -3.85
C ILE A 313 26.58 6.44 -5.02
N VAL A 314 25.25 6.31 -4.92
CA VAL A 314 24.32 6.78 -5.97
C VAL A 314 24.25 8.31 -5.99
N ALA A 315 24.14 8.94 -4.82
CA ALA A 315 24.10 10.38 -4.66
C ALA A 315 25.35 11.05 -5.29
N LYS A 316 26.55 10.51 -5.00
CA LYS A 316 27.81 10.99 -5.59
C LYS A 316 27.83 10.83 -7.11
N ARG A 317 27.29 9.70 -7.66
CA ARG A 317 27.26 9.47 -9.10
C ARG A 317 26.42 10.50 -9.85
N PHE A 318 25.27 10.88 -9.28
CA PHE A 318 24.31 11.78 -9.92
C PHE A 318 24.36 13.22 -9.38
N LEU A 319 25.33 13.52 -8.52
CA LEU A 319 25.52 14.85 -7.93
C LEU A 319 24.23 15.39 -7.30
N THR A 320 23.51 14.53 -6.57
CA THR A 320 22.25 14.92 -5.92
C THR A 320 22.53 15.75 -4.66
N ASP A 321 21.59 16.63 -4.31
CA ASP A 321 21.53 17.28 -2.99
C ASP A 321 21.02 16.24 -1.98
N HIS A 322 21.96 15.50 -1.37
CA HIS A 322 21.67 14.30 -0.59
C HIS A 322 21.64 14.55 0.91
N HIS A 323 20.47 14.28 1.51
CA HIS A 323 20.24 14.35 2.94
C HIS A 323 20.18 12.95 3.53
N SER A 324 21.21 12.57 4.28
CA SER A 324 21.31 11.31 4.99
C SER A 324 21.10 11.52 6.48
N PHE A 325 20.16 10.79 7.05
CA PHE A 325 19.81 10.89 8.46
C PHE A 325 20.13 9.58 9.18
N VAL A 326 21.00 9.65 10.19
CA VAL A 326 21.22 8.53 11.11
C VAL A 326 20.34 8.76 12.32
N VAL A 327 19.41 7.87 12.56
CA VAL A 327 18.44 8.00 13.64
C VAL A 327 18.63 6.94 14.69
N THR A 328 18.37 7.36 15.92
CA THR A 328 18.24 6.50 17.10
C THR A 328 16.77 6.60 17.52
N PRO A 329 15.82 5.93 16.84
CA PRO A 329 14.42 6.13 17.14
C PRO A 329 14.12 5.60 18.54
N SER A 330 13.48 6.42 19.38
CA SER A 330 12.63 5.91 20.42
C SER A 330 11.42 5.31 19.72
N ALA A 331 11.47 4.01 19.42
CA ALA A 331 10.34 3.32 18.77
C ALA A 331 9.06 3.49 19.60
N ILE A 332 9.19 3.58 20.91
CA ILE A 332 8.09 3.76 21.86
C ILE A 332 7.32 5.06 21.57
N ASP A 333 8.03 6.18 21.34
CA ASP A 333 7.39 7.50 21.13
C ASP A 333 6.63 7.60 19.80
N LEU A 334 6.87 6.65 18.89
CA LEU A 334 6.23 6.61 17.58
C LEU A 334 5.03 5.68 17.51
N ILE A 335 4.93 4.69 18.40
CA ILE A 335 3.90 3.64 18.31
C ILE A 335 2.49 4.26 18.31
N ASP A 336 2.20 5.16 19.25
CA ASP A 336 0.88 5.80 19.35
C ASP A 336 0.55 6.62 18.09
N LYS A 337 1.55 7.31 17.51
CA LYS A 337 1.38 8.05 16.27
C LYS A 337 1.09 7.12 15.10
N LEU A 338 1.79 5.99 15.02
CA LEU A 338 1.55 4.99 13.97
C LEU A 338 0.14 4.43 14.09
N LEU A 339 -0.30 4.03 15.28
CA LEU A 339 -1.65 3.52 15.53
C LEU A 339 -2.72 4.56 15.14
N TYR A 340 -2.53 5.82 15.52
CA TYR A 340 -3.43 6.91 15.13
C TYR A 340 -3.57 7.06 13.61
N HIS A 341 -2.45 6.97 12.86
CA HIS A 341 -2.48 7.15 11.41
C HIS A 341 -2.93 5.92 10.63
N TYR A 342 -2.84 4.71 11.21
CA TYR A 342 -3.35 3.50 10.56
C TYR A 342 -4.82 3.24 10.82
N ASP A 343 -5.40 3.74 11.91
CA ASP A 343 -6.77 3.50 12.38
C ASP A 343 -7.03 2.06 12.86
N GLU A 344 -6.23 1.11 12.42
CA GLU A 344 -6.32 -0.33 12.71
C GLU A 344 -4.92 -0.90 12.98
N PRO A 345 -4.79 -2.12 13.55
CA PRO A 345 -3.49 -2.74 13.72
C PRO A 345 -2.78 -2.94 12.39
N PHE A 346 -1.50 -2.60 12.34
CA PHE A 346 -0.66 -2.78 11.14
C PHE A 346 0.69 -3.39 11.53
N GLY A 347 1.06 -4.51 10.89
CA GLY A 347 2.16 -5.35 11.32
C GLY A 347 3.51 -5.06 10.68
N ASP A 348 3.58 -4.31 9.58
CA ASP A 348 4.86 -4.02 8.93
C ASP A 348 5.64 -2.93 9.68
N ALA A 349 6.65 -3.36 10.44
CA ALA A 349 7.50 -2.48 11.23
C ALA A 349 8.32 -1.49 10.38
N SER A 350 8.40 -1.67 9.06
CA SER A 350 9.02 -0.68 8.17
C SER A 350 8.20 0.62 8.06
N ALA A 351 7.01 0.67 8.66
CA ALA A 351 6.26 1.89 8.91
C ALA A 351 7.08 2.92 9.70
N ILE A 352 7.86 2.47 10.69
CA ILE A 352 8.70 3.35 11.53
C ILE A 352 9.70 4.15 10.68
N PRO A 353 10.63 3.51 9.94
CA PRO A 353 11.56 4.25 9.10
C PRO A 353 10.88 5.03 7.98
N THR A 354 9.75 4.55 7.45
CA THR A 354 8.97 5.27 6.42
C THR A 354 8.39 6.57 6.98
N TYR A 355 7.84 6.56 8.20
CA TYR A 355 7.37 7.76 8.88
C TYR A 355 8.51 8.76 9.09
N ILE A 356 9.64 8.31 9.64
CA ILE A 356 10.77 9.17 9.98
C ILE A 356 11.38 9.80 8.72
N VAL A 357 11.65 9.02 7.67
CA VAL A 357 12.22 9.57 6.43
C VAL A 357 11.25 10.54 5.74
N SER A 358 9.94 10.30 5.84
CA SER A 358 8.91 11.20 5.31
C SER A 358 8.87 12.51 6.10
N GLN A 359 8.95 12.45 7.44
CA GLN A 359 9.02 13.64 8.30
C GLN A 359 10.24 14.49 8.00
N LEU A 360 11.38 13.87 7.77
CA LEU A 360 12.64 14.56 7.47
C LEU A 360 12.62 15.14 6.06
N ALA A 361 12.14 14.38 5.07
CA ALA A 361 12.02 14.84 3.68
C ALA A 361 11.06 16.03 3.55
N ARG A 362 9.96 16.06 4.32
CA ARG A 362 8.97 17.16 4.30
C ARG A 362 9.56 18.54 4.64
N ARG A 363 10.69 18.58 5.33
CA ARG A 363 11.40 19.83 5.61
C ARG A 363 11.99 20.49 4.37
N TYR A 364 12.16 19.74 3.28
CA TYR A 364 12.84 20.16 2.06
C TYR A 364 11.93 20.10 0.82
N VAL A 365 10.97 19.17 0.81
CA VAL A 365 10.12 18.93 -0.36
C VAL A 365 8.69 18.58 0.08
N THR A 366 7.74 18.81 -0.83
CA THR A 366 6.33 18.40 -0.63
C THR A 366 6.01 17.11 -1.38
N VAL A 367 6.80 16.78 -2.41
CA VAL A 367 6.64 15.56 -3.23
C VAL A 367 7.93 14.76 -3.20
N ALA A 368 7.85 13.44 -3.05
CA ALA A 368 8.99 12.53 -3.14
C ALA A 368 8.68 11.32 -4.04
N LEU A 369 9.56 11.06 -5.02
CA LEU A 369 9.47 9.84 -5.82
C LEU A 369 10.12 8.68 -5.05
N ASN A 370 9.60 7.45 -5.27
CA ASN A 370 10.10 6.23 -4.66
C ASN A 370 10.21 5.06 -5.66
N GLY A 371 10.67 3.91 -5.19
CA GLY A 371 10.86 2.70 -5.99
C GLY A 371 9.78 1.64 -5.83
N ASP A 372 8.63 1.94 -5.20
CA ASP A 372 7.56 0.97 -4.98
C ASP A 372 7.04 0.41 -6.31
N GLY A 373 6.78 -0.89 -6.37
CA GLY A 373 6.36 -1.60 -7.55
C GLY A 373 7.50 -2.31 -8.30
N GLY A 374 8.76 -1.87 -8.11
CA GLY A 374 9.89 -2.47 -8.83
C GLY A 374 10.16 -3.93 -8.48
N ASP A 375 10.01 -4.32 -7.23
CA ASP A 375 10.16 -5.70 -6.79
C ASP A 375 8.98 -6.59 -7.26
N GLU A 376 7.78 -6.05 -7.24
CA GLU A 376 6.54 -6.73 -7.60
C GLU A 376 6.44 -7.01 -9.10
N LEU A 377 6.90 -6.09 -9.93
CA LEU A 377 6.86 -6.23 -11.39
C LEU A 377 8.03 -7.05 -11.95
N PHE A 378 9.21 -6.96 -11.34
CA PHE A 378 10.46 -7.52 -11.88
C PHE A 378 11.09 -8.60 -10.99
N ALA A 379 10.26 -9.30 -10.21
CA ALA A 379 10.63 -10.46 -9.40
C ALA A 379 11.82 -10.17 -8.44
N GLY A 380 11.71 -9.08 -7.66
CA GLY A 380 12.80 -8.65 -6.76
C GLY A 380 12.92 -9.46 -5.48
N TYR A 381 11.87 -10.15 -5.03
CA TYR A 381 11.84 -10.88 -3.77
C TYR A 381 12.35 -12.31 -3.88
N GLN A 382 13.02 -12.81 -2.84
CA GLN A 382 13.52 -14.19 -2.80
C GLN A 382 12.39 -15.24 -2.84
N ARG A 383 11.20 -14.90 -2.37
CA ARG A 383 10.01 -15.77 -2.45
C ARG A 383 9.63 -16.11 -3.90
N PHE A 384 9.93 -15.25 -4.87
CA PHE A 384 9.70 -15.53 -6.27
C PHE A 384 10.70 -16.58 -6.83
N ILE A 385 11.97 -16.55 -6.35
CA ILE A 385 12.93 -17.61 -6.65
C ILE A 385 12.41 -18.93 -6.09
N ALA A 386 12.03 -18.95 -4.81
CA ALA A 386 11.49 -20.14 -4.15
C ALA A 386 10.25 -20.70 -4.87
N GLY A 387 9.30 -19.83 -5.25
CA GLY A 387 8.09 -20.22 -5.96
C GLY A 387 8.36 -20.80 -7.34
N SER A 388 9.19 -20.15 -8.13
CA SER A 388 9.59 -20.64 -9.46
C SER A 388 10.34 -21.98 -9.37
N MET A 389 11.29 -22.11 -8.44
CA MET A 389 12.03 -23.35 -8.23
C MET A 389 11.13 -24.50 -7.76
N SER A 390 10.22 -24.24 -6.80
CA SER A 390 9.35 -25.28 -6.26
C SER A 390 8.42 -25.87 -7.33
N GLU A 391 7.95 -25.07 -8.28
CA GLU A 391 7.09 -25.55 -9.37
C GLU A 391 7.85 -26.29 -10.46
N SER A 392 9.13 -25.97 -10.64
CA SER A 392 10.00 -26.72 -11.56
C SER A 392 10.39 -28.11 -11.03
N MET A 393 10.11 -28.42 -9.74
CA MET A 393 10.45 -29.71 -9.15
C MET A 393 9.32 -30.73 -9.36
N PRO A 394 9.61 -31.96 -9.81
CA PRO A 394 8.66 -33.07 -9.82
C PRO A 394 8.08 -33.33 -8.43
N GLY A 395 6.77 -33.70 -8.34
CA GLY A 395 6.08 -33.92 -7.08
C GLY A 395 6.76 -34.92 -6.14
N LEU A 396 7.32 -36.00 -6.72
CA LEU A 396 8.06 -37.02 -5.95
C LEU A 396 9.28 -36.42 -5.23
N LEU A 397 10.04 -35.55 -5.91
CA LEU A 397 11.20 -34.89 -5.32
C LEU A 397 10.79 -33.88 -4.23
N ARG A 398 9.63 -33.23 -4.38
CA ARG A 398 9.10 -32.32 -3.34
C ARG A 398 8.86 -33.06 -2.02
N GLY A 399 8.30 -34.28 -2.08
CA GLY A 399 8.10 -35.13 -0.88
C GLY A 399 9.42 -35.50 -0.21
N MET A 400 10.40 -35.98 -0.97
CA MET A 400 11.73 -36.32 -0.44
C MET A 400 12.42 -35.13 0.22
N PHE A 401 12.38 -33.96 -0.41
CA PHE A 401 12.98 -32.73 0.15
C PHE A 401 12.25 -32.22 1.38
N TYR A 402 10.94 -32.41 1.48
CA TYR A 402 10.19 -32.15 2.68
C TYR A 402 10.72 -32.98 3.87
N ASP A 403 10.90 -34.29 3.70
CA ASP A 403 11.43 -35.17 4.73
C ASP A 403 12.86 -34.76 5.15
N PHE A 404 13.68 -34.33 4.20
CA PHE A 404 15.01 -33.80 4.46
C PHE A 404 15.01 -32.54 5.36
N SER A 405 13.94 -31.78 5.37
CA SER A 405 13.80 -30.58 6.19
C SER A 405 13.95 -30.85 7.70
N PHE A 406 13.56 -32.05 8.15
CA PHE A 406 13.66 -32.44 9.57
C PHE A 406 15.09 -32.68 10.03
N LEU A 407 16.02 -32.95 9.12
CA LEU A 407 17.45 -33.14 9.43
C LEU A 407 18.19 -31.79 9.63
N ILE A 408 17.60 -30.67 9.22
CA ILE A 408 18.21 -29.35 9.35
C ILE A 408 17.89 -28.81 10.75
N PRO A 409 18.92 -28.57 11.62
CA PRO A 409 18.69 -28.04 12.97
C PRO A 409 18.09 -26.63 12.94
N GLU A 410 17.32 -26.30 13.96
CA GLU A 410 16.79 -24.95 14.11
C GLU A 410 17.91 -23.98 14.47
N GLN A 411 17.92 -22.83 13.80
CA GLN A 411 18.93 -21.79 14.00
C GLN A 411 18.33 -20.63 14.80
N LYS A 412 19.15 -20.03 15.66
CA LYS A 412 18.74 -18.87 16.48
C LYS A 412 18.39 -17.61 15.67
N ARG A 413 18.83 -17.52 14.40
CA ARG A 413 18.58 -16.38 13.52
C ARG A 413 17.70 -16.80 12.35
N GLU A 414 16.50 -16.22 12.23
CA GLU A 414 15.58 -16.50 11.11
C GLU A 414 16.19 -16.17 9.72
N ARG A 415 17.05 -15.16 9.67
CA ARG A 415 17.73 -14.74 8.43
C ARG A 415 18.91 -15.61 8.02
N ALA A 416 19.33 -16.57 8.84
CA ALA A 416 20.40 -17.51 8.51
C ALA A 416 20.02 -18.38 7.29
N ILE A 417 21.00 -18.70 6.44
CA ILE A 417 20.79 -19.52 5.24
C ILE A 417 20.13 -20.86 5.57
N PRO A 418 20.58 -21.63 6.61
CA PRO A 418 19.93 -22.89 6.97
C PRO A 418 18.47 -22.74 7.39
N SER A 419 18.10 -21.68 8.11
CA SER A 419 16.71 -21.39 8.48
C SER A 419 15.83 -21.16 7.26
N ARG A 420 16.33 -20.43 6.26
CA ARG A 420 15.63 -20.18 4.98
C ARG A 420 15.45 -21.45 4.16
N ILE A 421 16.50 -22.28 4.09
CA ILE A 421 16.44 -23.58 3.41
C ILE A 421 15.43 -24.48 4.10
N LYS A 422 15.49 -24.60 5.42
CA LYS A 422 14.53 -25.40 6.21
C LYS A 422 13.09 -24.95 5.96
N ARG A 423 12.84 -23.62 5.99
CA ARG A 423 11.53 -23.04 5.70
C ARG A 423 11.06 -23.38 4.28
N PHE A 424 11.93 -23.21 3.28
CA PHE A 424 11.61 -23.57 1.90
C PHE A 424 11.22 -25.05 1.76
N LEU A 425 12.02 -25.96 2.31
CA LEU A 425 11.81 -27.39 2.21
C LEU A 425 10.52 -27.85 2.96
N LYS A 426 10.24 -27.28 4.12
CA LYS A 426 9.03 -27.58 4.89
C LYS A 426 7.73 -27.26 4.15
N GLU A 427 7.76 -26.28 3.23
CA GLU A 427 6.57 -25.86 2.50
C GLU A 427 6.34 -26.69 1.23
N LEU A 428 7.31 -27.47 0.76
CA LEU A 428 7.23 -28.20 -0.53
C LEU A 428 6.07 -29.20 -0.61
N LYS A 429 5.56 -29.70 0.53
CA LYS A 429 4.41 -30.62 0.58
C LYS A 429 3.06 -29.98 0.28
N TYR A 430 2.95 -28.67 0.47
CA TYR A 430 1.68 -27.96 0.33
C TYR A 430 1.37 -27.61 -1.14
N PRO A 431 0.10 -27.36 -1.50
CA PRO A 431 -0.28 -26.79 -2.79
C PRO A 431 0.41 -25.45 -3.07
N PHE A 432 0.48 -25.08 -4.33
CA PHE A 432 1.24 -23.91 -4.82
C PHE A 432 0.90 -22.61 -4.06
N ILE A 433 -0.38 -22.26 -3.96
CA ILE A 433 -0.83 -21.04 -3.29
C ILE A 433 -0.53 -21.10 -1.79
N GLN A 434 -0.78 -22.22 -1.13
CA GLN A 434 -0.51 -22.34 0.30
C GLN A 434 0.99 -22.18 0.60
N ARG A 435 1.90 -22.71 -0.25
CA ARG A 435 3.34 -22.47 -0.11
C ARG A 435 3.68 -20.99 -0.15
N TYR A 436 3.11 -20.27 -1.12
CA TYR A 436 3.34 -18.85 -1.23
C TYR A 436 2.84 -18.10 0.00
N LEU A 437 1.64 -18.43 0.49
CA LEU A 437 1.05 -17.82 1.67
C LEU A 437 1.89 -18.04 2.92
N ASP A 438 2.43 -19.25 3.12
CA ASP A 438 3.33 -19.54 4.25
C ASP A 438 4.67 -18.81 4.15
N TRP A 439 5.16 -18.51 2.93
CA TRP A 439 6.40 -17.72 2.78
C TRP A 439 6.23 -16.24 3.10
N ILE A 440 5.03 -15.69 2.95
CA ILE A 440 4.74 -14.28 3.29
C ILE A 440 4.18 -14.10 4.70
N SER A 441 3.82 -15.19 5.39
CA SER A 441 3.18 -15.14 6.70
C SER A 441 4.17 -14.81 7.83
N TYR A 442 3.73 -14.06 8.82
CA TYR A 442 4.39 -13.87 10.11
C TYR A 442 4.13 -15.05 11.05
N ILE A 443 2.86 -15.43 11.19
CA ILE A 443 2.43 -16.67 11.86
C ILE A 443 1.84 -17.55 10.76
N ARG A 444 2.33 -18.79 10.66
CA ARG A 444 1.89 -19.74 9.63
C ARG A 444 0.39 -20.06 9.77
N LEU A 445 -0.28 -20.26 8.64
CA LEU A 445 -1.68 -20.68 8.62
C LEU A 445 -1.97 -21.92 9.50
N ASP A 446 -1.06 -22.91 9.51
CA ASP A 446 -1.21 -24.11 10.32
C ASP A 446 -1.01 -23.87 11.82
N ALA A 447 -0.23 -22.83 12.18
CA ALA A 447 0.10 -22.52 13.57
C ALA A 447 -0.90 -21.55 14.21
N ILE A 448 -1.79 -20.94 13.45
CA ILE A 448 -2.70 -19.90 13.96
C ILE A 448 -3.60 -20.43 15.09
N ASN A 449 -4.03 -21.70 15.01
CA ASN A 449 -4.83 -22.36 16.04
C ASN A 449 -4.14 -22.47 17.41
N THR A 450 -2.79 -22.32 17.44
CA THR A 450 -2.03 -22.28 18.71
C THR A 450 -2.17 -20.93 19.38
N PHE A 451 -2.34 -19.86 18.60
CA PHE A 451 -2.34 -18.49 19.08
C PHE A 451 -3.73 -17.91 19.28
N VAL A 452 -4.67 -18.22 18.41
CA VAL A 452 -6.02 -17.65 18.42
C VAL A 452 -6.98 -18.61 19.11
N LYS A 453 -7.89 -18.06 19.92
CA LYS A 453 -8.93 -18.86 20.60
C LYS A 453 -9.87 -19.52 19.58
N PRO A 454 -10.34 -20.76 19.84
CA PRO A 454 -11.16 -21.50 18.88
C PRO A 454 -12.43 -20.78 18.44
N GLU A 455 -13.02 -19.96 19.30
CA GLU A 455 -14.27 -19.22 19.04
C GLU A 455 -14.14 -18.20 17.92
N LEU A 456 -12.92 -17.73 17.65
CA LEU A 456 -12.62 -16.77 16.58
C LEU A 456 -12.25 -17.44 15.26
N LEU A 457 -11.97 -18.74 15.31
CA LEU A 457 -11.64 -19.55 14.14
C LEU A 457 -12.91 -20.23 13.66
N TYR A 458 -13.63 -19.61 12.73
CA TYR A 458 -14.74 -20.27 12.07
C TYR A 458 -14.21 -21.44 11.20
N ARG A 459 -15.12 -22.39 10.92
CA ARG A 459 -14.77 -23.75 10.45
C ARG A 459 -13.94 -23.76 9.17
N ASP A 460 -14.18 -22.80 8.27
CA ASP A 460 -13.60 -22.76 6.93
C ASP A 460 -12.58 -21.60 6.72
N TYR A 461 -12.04 -21.06 7.83
CA TYR A 461 -11.11 -19.92 7.83
C TYR A 461 -9.90 -20.10 6.89
N LYS A 462 -9.25 -21.28 6.91
CA LYS A 462 -8.08 -21.55 6.04
C LYS A 462 -8.49 -21.63 4.57
N GLU A 463 -9.57 -22.33 4.32
CA GLU A 463 -10.15 -22.51 2.99
C GLU A 463 -10.57 -21.16 2.39
N GLU A 464 -11.15 -20.29 3.19
CA GLU A 464 -11.54 -18.94 2.75
C GLU A 464 -10.32 -18.13 2.33
N ILE A 465 -9.25 -18.11 3.15
CA ILE A 465 -8.01 -17.44 2.79
C ILE A 465 -7.42 -18.03 1.50
N ILE A 466 -7.26 -19.34 1.41
CA ILE A 466 -6.69 -19.99 0.22
C ILE A 466 -7.55 -19.68 -1.01
N SER A 467 -8.87 -19.83 -0.91
CA SER A 467 -9.82 -19.55 -1.99
C SER A 467 -9.78 -18.10 -2.46
N TYR A 468 -9.58 -17.14 -1.54
CA TYR A 468 -9.41 -15.75 -1.90
C TYR A 468 -8.19 -15.57 -2.81
N PHE A 469 -7.03 -16.11 -2.44
CA PHE A 469 -5.81 -15.99 -3.25
C PHE A 469 -5.91 -16.79 -4.57
N ASP A 470 -6.53 -17.97 -4.54
CA ASP A 470 -6.83 -18.78 -5.73
C ASP A 470 -7.74 -18.04 -6.72
N SER A 471 -8.68 -17.23 -6.21
CA SER A 471 -9.59 -16.44 -7.06
C SER A 471 -8.86 -15.46 -7.98
N HIS A 472 -7.69 -14.99 -7.56
CA HIS A 472 -6.87 -14.11 -8.39
C HIS A 472 -6.27 -14.83 -9.59
N ILE A 473 -5.97 -16.14 -9.47
CA ILE A 473 -5.38 -16.92 -10.58
C ILE A 473 -6.45 -17.32 -11.61
N LYS A 474 -7.72 -17.34 -11.23
CA LYS A 474 -8.81 -17.65 -12.16
C LYS A 474 -8.73 -16.77 -13.40
N GLY A 475 -8.68 -17.43 -14.58
CA GLY A 475 -8.55 -16.78 -15.88
C GLY A 475 -7.10 -16.52 -16.33
N ILE A 476 -6.09 -16.89 -15.52
CA ILE A 476 -4.66 -16.86 -15.89
C ILE A 476 -3.94 -18.16 -15.46
N GLU A 477 -4.66 -19.27 -15.34
CA GLU A 477 -4.12 -20.57 -14.90
C GLU A 477 -3.04 -21.09 -15.86
N HIS A 478 -3.12 -20.71 -17.13
CA HIS A 478 -2.14 -21.06 -18.17
C HIS A 478 -0.85 -20.23 -18.10
N ALA A 479 -0.84 -19.12 -17.37
CA ALA A 479 0.36 -18.32 -17.18
C ALA A 479 1.40 -19.10 -16.35
N SER A 480 2.66 -18.76 -16.52
CA SER A 480 3.75 -19.39 -15.75
C SER A 480 3.57 -19.19 -14.25
N PRO A 481 4.09 -20.11 -13.42
CA PRO A 481 4.06 -19.95 -11.95
C PRO A 481 4.64 -18.63 -11.47
N LEU A 482 5.71 -18.13 -12.08
CA LEU A 482 6.26 -16.81 -11.73
C LEU A 482 5.29 -15.68 -12.03
N THR A 483 4.67 -15.68 -13.20
CA THR A 483 3.67 -14.66 -13.57
C THR A 483 2.46 -14.69 -12.64
N GLN A 484 1.95 -15.89 -12.27
CA GLN A 484 0.88 -16.03 -11.30
C GLN A 484 1.26 -15.45 -9.92
N LEU A 485 2.48 -15.72 -9.41
CA LEU A 485 2.97 -15.18 -8.15
C LEU A 485 3.13 -13.66 -8.18
N LEU A 486 3.66 -13.12 -9.28
CA LEU A 486 3.78 -11.66 -9.47
C LEU A 486 2.39 -11.02 -9.48
N TYR A 487 1.42 -11.62 -10.16
CA TYR A 487 0.05 -11.11 -10.22
C TYR A 487 -0.64 -11.14 -8.86
N ILE A 488 -0.56 -12.25 -8.12
CA ILE A 488 -1.10 -12.32 -6.75
C ILE A 488 -0.46 -11.24 -5.88
N ASN A 489 0.87 -11.13 -5.91
CA ASN A 489 1.59 -10.14 -5.12
C ASN A 489 1.17 -8.70 -5.47
N PHE A 490 0.96 -8.42 -6.75
CA PHE A 490 0.48 -7.15 -7.27
C PHE A 490 -0.96 -6.84 -6.81
N LYS A 491 -1.84 -7.85 -6.73
CA LYS A 491 -3.25 -7.67 -6.35
C LYS A 491 -3.51 -7.69 -4.84
N THR A 492 -2.56 -8.15 -4.03
CA THR A 492 -2.74 -8.35 -2.59
C THR A 492 -1.68 -7.62 -1.76
N TYR A 493 -0.47 -8.13 -1.69
CA TYR A 493 0.61 -7.57 -0.86
C TYR A 493 0.97 -6.11 -1.22
N LEU A 494 1.02 -5.79 -2.51
CA LEU A 494 1.33 -4.43 -2.95
C LEU A 494 0.30 -3.41 -2.44
N PRO A 495 -1.02 -3.54 -2.71
CA PRO A 495 -2.00 -2.54 -2.27
C PRO A 495 -2.26 -2.57 -0.76
N ASP A 496 -2.20 -3.74 -0.10
CA ASP A 496 -2.69 -3.92 1.28
C ASP A 496 -1.60 -3.78 2.35
N ASP A 497 -0.33 -3.91 1.96
CA ASP A 497 0.82 -3.66 2.84
C ASP A 497 1.62 -2.44 2.35
N LEU A 498 2.28 -2.54 1.19
CA LEU A 498 3.29 -1.57 0.77
C LEU A 498 2.71 -0.18 0.49
N LEU A 499 1.62 -0.11 -0.28
CA LEU A 499 1.04 1.16 -0.69
C LEU A 499 0.27 1.83 0.44
N ILE A 500 -0.43 1.07 1.30
CA ILE A 500 -1.05 1.60 2.52
C ILE A 500 0.02 2.18 3.43
N LYS A 501 1.09 1.44 3.70
CA LYS A 501 2.20 1.92 4.51
C LYS A 501 2.78 3.22 3.99
N MET A 502 3.11 3.25 2.70
CA MET A 502 3.72 4.43 2.09
C MET A 502 2.75 5.63 2.12
N ASP A 503 1.47 5.43 1.77
CA ASP A 503 0.48 6.52 1.80
C ASP A 503 0.28 7.04 3.23
N ARG A 504 0.01 6.16 4.21
CA ARG A 504 -0.27 6.56 5.59
C ARG A 504 0.92 7.29 6.22
N MET A 505 2.13 6.74 6.08
CA MET A 505 3.33 7.30 6.72
C MET A 505 3.83 8.59 6.06
N ALA A 506 3.71 8.69 4.74
CA ALA A 506 4.04 9.92 4.03
C ALA A 506 3.00 11.01 4.33
N MET A 507 1.70 10.67 4.28
CA MET A 507 0.62 11.62 4.53
C MET A 507 0.49 12.05 5.99
N ALA A 508 0.89 11.22 6.95
CA ALA A 508 1.05 11.63 8.34
C ALA A 508 1.97 12.86 8.51
N ASN A 509 2.81 13.10 7.51
CA ASN A 509 3.74 14.22 7.44
C ASN A 509 3.43 15.22 6.29
N SER A 510 2.24 15.18 5.72
CA SER A 510 1.86 16.03 4.57
C SER A 510 2.86 15.95 3.40
N LEU A 511 3.41 14.76 3.12
CA LEU A 511 4.33 14.50 2.02
C LEU A 511 3.67 13.62 0.97
N GLU A 512 3.65 14.06 -0.28
CA GLU A 512 3.18 13.24 -1.39
C GLU A 512 4.23 12.26 -1.86
N SER A 513 3.87 10.98 -1.96
CA SER A 513 4.74 9.92 -2.48
C SER A 513 4.26 9.47 -3.86
N ARG A 514 5.16 9.50 -4.87
CA ARG A 514 4.92 9.07 -6.26
C ARG A 514 5.78 7.87 -6.62
N SER A 515 5.18 6.86 -7.28
CA SER A 515 5.84 5.58 -7.60
C SER A 515 5.88 5.37 -9.13
N PRO A 516 6.99 5.70 -9.82
CA PRO A 516 7.09 5.54 -11.28
C PRO A 516 6.90 4.12 -11.78
N PHE A 517 7.31 3.11 -11.00
CA PHE A 517 7.09 1.71 -11.37
C PHE A 517 5.60 1.32 -11.43
N LEU A 518 4.71 2.11 -10.83
CA LEU A 518 3.27 1.91 -10.88
C LEU A 518 2.58 2.70 -12.00
N ASP A 519 3.32 3.08 -13.05
CA ASP A 519 2.75 3.62 -14.28
C ASP A 519 1.99 2.52 -15.03
N THR A 520 0.77 2.82 -15.50
CA THR A 520 -0.11 1.85 -16.17
C THR A 520 0.57 1.18 -17.36
N GLY A 521 1.18 1.99 -18.24
CA GLY A 521 1.85 1.47 -19.44
C GLY A 521 3.10 0.65 -19.12
N LEU A 522 3.79 0.95 -18.01
CA LEU A 522 4.92 0.14 -17.54
C LEU A 522 4.46 -1.17 -16.89
N ILE A 523 3.40 -1.14 -16.08
CA ILE A 523 2.82 -2.35 -15.47
C ILE A 523 2.39 -3.33 -16.57
N GLU A 524 1.57 -2.87 -17.51
CA GLU A 524 1.10 -3.71 -18.61
C GLU A 524 2.28 -4.31 -19.38
N TYR A 525 3.28 -3.50 -19.71
CA TYR A 525 4.48 -3.97 -20.39
C TYR A 525 5.29 -4.99 -19.56
N ALA A 526 5.49 -4.74 -18.28
CA ALA A 526 6.22 -5.65 -17.41
C ALA A 526 5.60 -7.05 -17.35
N PHE A 527 4.26 -7.15 -17.40
CA PHE A 527 3.59 -8.44 -17.41
C PHE A 527 3.65 -9.16 -18.76
N THR A 528 3.95 -8.47 -19.87
CA THR A 528 4.22 -9.13 -21.17
C THR A 528 5.66 -9.66 -21.30
N LEU A 529 6.59 -9.26 -20.43
CA LEU A 529 7.96 -9.73 -20.50
C LEU A 529 8.10 -11.21 -20.10
N PRO A 530 8.93 -12.01 -20.80
CA PRO A 530 9.23 -13.38 -20.43
C PRO A 530 9.82 -13.48 -19.01
N ASP A 531 9.48 -14.54 -18.30
CA ASP A 531 9.97 -14.82 -16.95
C ASP A 531 11.48 -14.73 -16.80
N LYS A 532 12.24 -15.33 -17.76
CA LYS A 532 13.70 -15.33 -17.77
C LYS A 532 14.34 -13.94 -17.81
N LEU A 533 13.59 -12.93 -18.24
CA LEU A 533 14.03 -11.53 -18.21
C LEU A 533 13.77 -10.86 -16.86
N LYS A 534 12.76 -11.31 -16.11
CA LYS A 534 12.47 -10.84 -14.75
C LYS A 534 13.35 -11.56 -13.73
N LEU A 535 13.36 -12.90 -13.82
CA LEU A 535 14.10 -13.80 -12.95
C LEU A 535 14.93 -14.79 -13.80
N ASN A 536 16.26 -14.65 -13.78
CA ASN A 536 17.17 -15.56 -14.49
C ASN A 536 17.91 -16.43 -13.47
N PHE A 537 17.45 -17.69 -13.29
CA PHE A 537 17.83 -18.58 -12.20
C PHE A 537 17.61 -17.91 -10.83
N ILE A 538 18.68 -17.48 -10.17
CA ILE A 538 18.65 -16.76 -8.88
C ILE A 538 18.86 -15.24 -9.03
N LYS A 539 19.00 -14.73 -10.25
CA LYS A 539 19.23 -13.31 -10.50
C LYS A 539 17.90 -12.58 -10.66
N THR A 540 17.50 -11.91 -9.63
CA THR A 540 16.30 -11.06 -9.58
C THR A 540 16.48 -9.76 -10.35
N LYS A 541 15.37 -9.18 -10.85
CA LYS A 541 15.38 -7.90 -11.60
C LYS A 541 16.34 -7.91 -12.78
N TYR A 542 16.43 -9.06 -13.46
CA TYR A 542 17.48 -9.30 -14.43
C TYR A 542 17.48 -8.26 -15.55
N VAL A 543 16.33 -8.01 -16.19
CA VAL A 543 16.19 -7.02 -17.26
C VAL A 543 16.46 -5.59 -16.76
N LEU A 544 15.96 -5.21 -15.56
CA LEU A 544 16.24 -3.87 -15.01
C LEU A 544 17.74 -3.62 -14.85
N LYS A 545 18.46 -4.57 -14.27
CA LYS A 545 19.91 -4.45 -14.05
C LYS A 545 20.72 -4.35 -15.34
N HIS A 546 20.27 -5.00 -16.42
CA HIS A 546 20.94 -4.95 -17.71
C HIS A 546 20.57 -3.71 -18.51
N THR A 547 19.29 -3.38 -18.59
CA THR A 547 18.80 -2.19 -19.30
C THR A 547 19.36 -0.89 -18.73
N PHE A 548 19.52 -0.83 -17.40
CA PHE A 548 20.01 0.36 -16.71
C PHE A 548 21.44 0.22 -16.17
N LYS A 549 22.27 -0.66 -16.78
CA LYS A 549 23.67 -0.86 -16.36
C LYS A 549 24.52 0.42 -16.41
N ASP A 550 24.21 1.34 -17.32
CA ASP A 550 24.86 2.64 -17.45
C ASP A 550 24.48 3.63 -16.31
N ILE A 551 23.29 3.49 -15.76
CA ILE A 551 22.79 4.26 -14.62
C ILE A 551 23.31 3.67 -13.30
N LEU A 552 23.20 2.36 -13.14
CA LEU A 552 23.51 1.66 -11.89
C LEU A 552 25.03 1.57 -11.64
N PRO A 553 25.54 2.07 -10.49
CA PRO A 553 26.91 1.75 -10.05
C PRO A 553 27.10 0.23 -9.92
N ARG A 554 28.32 -0.27 -10.17
CA ARG A 554 28.63 -1.71 -10.09
C ARG A 554 28.24 -2.32 -8.73
N GLN A 555 28.49 -1.61 -7.64
CA GLN A 555 28.15 -2.03 -6.27
C GLN A 555 26.64 -2.25 -6.11
N ILE A 556 25.82 -1.42 -6.75
CA ILE A 556 24.34 -1.51 -6.69
C ILE A 556 23.83 -2.66 -7.57
N GLN A 557 24.42 -2.89 -8.74
CA GLN A 557 24.04 -4.00 -9.64
C GLN A 557 24.15 -5.36 -8.97
N HIS A 558 25.19 -5.55 -8.14
CA HIS A 558 25.49 -6.83 -7.49
C HIS A 558 24.98 -6.93 -6.04
N ARG A 559 24.41 -5.85 -5.52
CA ARG A 559 23.88 -5.80 -4.17
C ARG A 559 22.73 -6.80 -3.99
N ARG A 560 22.73 -7.51 -2.85
CA ARG A 560 21.56 -8.31 -2.45
C ARG A 560 20.41 -7.38 -2.04
N LYS A 561 19.16 -7.77 -2.36
CA LYS A 561 17.97 -7.07 -1.88
C LYS A 561 17.98 -7.06 -0.35
N MET A 562 17.88 -5.86 0.21
CA MET A 562 17.66 -5.63 1.63
C MET A 562 16.29 -4.97 1.80
N GLY A 563 15.51 -5.42 2.77
CA GLY A 563 14.23 -4.78 3.10
C GLY A 563 14.46 -3.54 3.96
N PHE A 564 13.60 -2.56 3.82
CA PHE A 564 13.58 -1.35 4.64
C PHE A 564 13.00 -1.69 6.02
N GLY A 565 13.79 -2.35 6.86
CA GLY A 565 13.35 -2.89 8.15
C GLY A 565 14.03 -2.22 9.34
N VAL A 566 13.61 -2.63 10.54
CA VAL A 566 14.16 -2.20 11.82
C VAL A 566 14.62 -3.42 12.63
N PRO A 567 15.59 -3.28 13.54
CA PRO A 567 16.16 -4.40 14.31
C PRO A 567 15.24 -4.81 15.48
N LEU A 568 14.00 -5.25 15.17
CA LEU A 568 13.00 -5.63 16.18
C LEU A 568 13.52 -6.67 17.17
N ALA A 569 14.32 -7.64 16.69
CA ALA A 569 14.90 -8.65 17.57
C ALA A 569 15.76 -8.04 18.68
N ALA A 570 16.61 -7.08 18.34
CA ALA A 570 17.43 -6.36 19.32
C ALA A 570 16.57 -5.45 20.21
N TRP A 571 15.58 -4.78 19.62
CA TRP A 571 14.71 -3.88 20.37
C TRP A 571 13.89 -4.61 21.44
N PHE A 572 13.28 -5.75 21.12
CA PHE A 572 12.52 -6.54 22.10
C PHE A 572 13.41 -7.20 23.19
N ARG A 573 14.70 -7.37 22.96
CA ARG A 573 15.67 -7.78 24.00
C ARG A 573 16.26 -6.60 24.78
N GLY A 574 16.11 -5.38 24.28
CA GLY A 574 16.63 -4.13 24.86
C GLY A 574 15.52 -3.13 25.21
N ARG A 575 15.40 -2.06 24.42
CA ARG A 575 14.52 -0.90 24.68
C ARG A 575 13.04 -1.22 24.81
N LEU A 576 12.51 -2.14 23.99
CA LEU A 576 11.12 -2.56 24.05
C LEU A 576 10.85 -3.65 25.07
N LYS A 577 11.87 -4.19 25.75
CA LYS A 577 11.71 -5.31 26.66
C LYS A 577 10.71 -5.01 27.76
N ASP A 578 10.96 -4.00 28.57
CA ASP A 578 10.12 -3.67 29.73
C ASP A 578 8.78 -3.08 29.30
N TYR A 579 8.79 -2.28 28.22
CA TYR A 579 7.56 -1.76 27.63
C TYR A 579 6.63 -2.89 27.16
N ALA A 580 7.13 -3.82 26.37
CA ALA A 580 6.35 -4.96 25.90
C ALA A 580 5.92 -5.88 27.06
N ALA A 581 6.80 -6.13 28.04
CA ALA A 581 6.45 -6.92 29.22
C ALA A 581 5.29 -6.31 30.01
N GLY A 582 5.26 -4.99 30.16
CA GLY A 582 4.19 -4.27 30.85
C GLY A 582 2.81 -4.47 30.21
N TYR A 583 2.77 -4.71 28.89
CA TYR A 583 1.55 -5.01 28.17
C TYR A 583 1.29 -6.52 28.05
N LEU A 584 2.26 -7.30 27.56
CA LEU A 584 2.06 -8.71 27.24
C LEU A 584 1.98 -9.62 28.47
N ASN A 585 2.63 -9.28 29.58
CA ASN A 585 2.59 -10.08 30.82
C ASN A 585 1.52 -9.60 31.81
N SER A 586 0.79 -8.52 31.48
CA SER A 586 -0.24 -7.98 32.36
C SER A 586 -1.47 -8.87 32.42
N ASN A 587 -2.09 -8.94 33.59
CA ASN A 587 -3.40 -9.59 33.75
C ASN A 587 -4.55 -8.79 33.10
N THR A 588 -4.31 -7.52 32.80
CA THR A 588 -5.28 -6.60 32.15
C THR A 588 -5.04 -6.46 30.64
N SER A 589 -4.25 -7.36 30.02
CA SER A 589 -4.01 -7.32 28.58
C SER A 589 -5.27 -7.72 27.81
N GLU A 590 -5.70 -6.87 26.89
CA GLU A 590 -6.92 -7.07 26.09
C GLU A 590 -6.78 -8.19 25.06
N ILE A 591 -5.57 -8.43 24.56
CA ILE A 591 -5.32 -9.53 23.60
C ILE A 591 -5.74 -10.89 24.12
N TYR A 592 -5.72 -11.12 25.44
CA TYR A 592 -6.06 -12.43 26.01
C TYR A 592 -7.58 -12.71 26.03
N ASN A 593 -8.40 -11.77 25.60
CA ASN A 593 -9.77 -12.06 25.22
C ASN A 593 -9.84 -12.86 23.91
N TYR A 594 -8.81 -12.78 23.07
CA TYR A 594 -8.73 -13.30 21.70
C TYR A 594 -7.62 -14.35 21.50
N LEU A 595 -6.51 -14.21 22.20
CA LEU A 595 -5.31 -15.03 22.04
C LEU A 595 -5.07 -15.95 23.24
N ASN A 596 -4.35 -17.05 22.95
CA ASN A 596 -3.87 -17.97 23.96
C ASN A 596 -2.67 -17.37 24.71
N ARG A 597 -2.84 -17.13 26.01
CA ARG A 597 -1.82 -16.54 26.88
C ARG A 597 -0.53 -17.37 26.93
N GLU A 598 -0.64 -18.70 27.02
CA GLU A 598 0.51 -19.58 27.12
C GLU A 598 1.37 -19.51 25.85
N ALA A 599 0.74 -19.46 24.68
CA ALA A 599 1.43 -19.36 23.41
C ALA A 599 2.19 -18.02 23.28
N VAL A 600 1.56 -16.90 23.68
CA VAL A 600 2.19 -15.56 23.66
C VAL A 600 3.35 -15.49 24.65
N ASN A 601 3.15 -15.97 25.89
CA ASN A 601 4.20 -15.99 26.92
C ASN A 601 5.40 -16.82 26.47
N ARG A 602 5.17 -17.99 25.88
CA ARG A 602 6.23 -18.86 25.34
C ARG A 602 7.04 -18.13 24.27
N LEU A 603 6.40 -17.45 23.31
CA LEU A 603 7.10 -16.63 22.31
C LEU A 603 7.99 -15.57 22.96
N TYR A 604 7.44 -14.86 23.96
CA TYR A 604 8.16 -13.80 24.65
C TYR A 604 9.39 -14.36 25.39
N GLU A 605 9.23 -15.45 26.15
CA GLU A 605 10.32 -16.08 26.88
C GLU A 605 11.41 -16.65 25.97
N GLU A 606 11.04 -17.40 24.92
CA GLU A 606 11.99 -17.93 23.93
C GLU A 606 12.81 -16.80 23.29
N HIS A 607 12.15 -15.68 22.99
CA HIS A 607 12.81 -14.52 22.44
C HIS A 607 13.79 -13.87 23.43
N GLN A 608 13.38 -13.67 24.70
CA GLN A 608 14.22 -13.07 25.74
C GLN A 608 15.44 -13.94 26.08
N LYS A 609 15.26 -15.26 26.11
CA LYS A 609 16.34 -16.24 26.34
C LYS A 609 17.27 -16.42 25.13
N GLY A 610 16.98 -15.75 23.99
CA GLY A 610 17.75 -15.89 22.75
C GLY A 610 17.67 -17.29 22.12
N MET A 611 16.64 -18.06 22.46
CA MET A 611 16.40 -19.41 21.91
C MET A 611 15.91 -19.32 20.46
N ALA A 612 15.07 -18.32 20.17
CA ALA A 612 14.56 -18.03 18.83
C ALA A 612 14.39 -16.52 18.62
N ASP A 613 14.28 -16.10 17.35
CA ASP A 613 13.92 -14.72 16.99
C ASP A 613 12.41 -14.64 16.72
N HIS A 614 11.69 -14.00 17.60
CA HIS A 614 10.26 -13.76 17.50
C HIS A 614 9.91 -12.26 17.39
N GLY A 615 10.88 -11.40 17.08
CA GLY A 615 10.72 -9.95 17.08
C GLY A 615 9.52 -9.46 16.24
N LEU A 616 9.35 -10.01 15.03
CA LEU A 616 8.21 -9.66 14.16
C LEU A 616 6.85 -10.11 14.73
N LYS A 617 6.78 -11.32 15.32
CA LYS A 617 5.55 -11.83 15.93
C LYS A 617 5.17 -11.03 17.18
N LEU A 618 6.15 -10.69 18.00
CA LEU A 618 5.96 -9.85 19.19
C LEU A 618 5.50 -8.44 18.80
N TRP A 619 6.01 -7.91 17.69
CA TRP A 619 5.55 -6.63 17.15
C TRP A 619 4.07 -6.66 16.76
N LEU A 620 3.64 -7.69 16.02
CA LEU A 620 2.22 -7.88 15.67
C LEU A 620 1.32 -7.93 16.91
N ILE A 621 1.71 -8.73 17.90
CA ILE A 621 0.92 -8.93 19.12
C ILE A 621 0.87 -7.65 19.95
N LEU A 622 1.99 -6.92 20.06
CA LEU A 622 2.06 -5.65 20.78
C LEU A 622 1.20 -4.57 20.12
N THR A 623 1.28 -4.42 18.80
CA THR A 623 0.47 -3.42 18.08
C THR A 623 -1.03 -3.74 18.15
N LEU A 624 -1.41 -5.02 18.13
CA LEU A 624 -2.79 -5.44 18.37
C LEU A 624 -3.25 -5.07 19.79
N GLU A 625 -2.46 -5.37 20.82
CA GLU A 625 -2.79 -5.02 22.21
C GLU A 625 -3.01 -3.52 22.40
N LEU A 626 -2.11 -2.72 21.86
CA LEU A 626 -2.19 -1.27 22.00
C LEU A 626 -3.41 -0.68 21.28
N TRP A 627 -3.71 -1.20 20.08
CA TRP A 627 -4.91 -0.81 19.36
C TRP A 627 -6.20 -1.22 20.09
N LEU A 628 -6.27 -2.46 20.63
CA LEU A 628 -7.43 -2.93 21.39
C LEU A 628 -7.71 -2.03 22.61
N ARG A 629 -6.67 -1.58 23.30
CA ARG A 629 -6.82 -0.63 24.42
C ARG A 629 -7.38 0.71 23.97
N THR A 630 -6.92 1.23 22.84
CA THR A 630 -7.42 2.48 22.26
C THR A 630 -8.87 2.34 21.85
N PHE A 631 -9.22 1.25 21.14
CA PHE A 631 -10.59 0.96 20.72
C PHE A 631 -11.55 0.85 21.92
N LYS A 632 -11.17 0.12 22.97
CA LYS A 632 -12.01 -0.11 24.15
C LYS A 632 -12.23 1.15 24.99
N LYS A 633 -11.21 1.99 25.13
CA LYS A 633 -11.34 3.26 25.85
C LYS A 633 -12.32 4.23 25.18
N GLY A 634 -12.69 3.99 23.92
CA GLY A 634 -13.50 4.92 23.15
C GLY A 634 -12.83 6.29 23.02
N SER A 635 -11.51 6.34 23.28
CA SER A 635 -10.72 7.54 23.08
C SER A 635 -10.93 7.97 21.63
N GLU A 636 -11.14 9.24 21.42
CA GLU A 636 -11.35 9.90 20.15
C GLU A 636 -10.33 9.40 19.12
N ILE A 637 -10.75 8.36 18.36
CA ILE A 637 -10.07 8.03 17.12
C ILE A 637 -10.43 9.11 16.12
#